data_235db0e1c0831b83a4bdeee5e84325f2
#
_entry.id   235db0e1c0831b83a4bdeee5e84325f2
#
_cell.length_a   1.000
_cell.length_b   1.000
_cell.length_c   1.000
_cell.angle_alpha   90.00
_cell.angle_beta   90.00
_cell.angle_gamma   90.00
#
_symmetry.space_group_name_H-M   'P 1'
#
loop_
_entity.id
_entity.type
_entity.pdbx_description
1 polymer ?
#
loop_
_entity_poly.entity_id
_entity_poly.type
_entity_poly.pdbx_seq_one_letter_code
_entity_poly.pdbx_strand_id
1 'polypeptide(L)'
;MRRSARLYIASFLVPFLMLLGVMILFGITPFGDRTFLYDDTNRQYINYYNYYKSVFAGPNDFTYTMDASLGTPIFGFAAYYLTSPLLLFLLLVPSLALPAAISILILVKTSLIGLSMYHFLRCRYRESPVVLVFSTSFAFCGWILSYMINLMWLDPLVVMPLLYLEAERILEGEEKHRVLPFVLTAVFTALMLYLNYYIAYICLLFLALLAVVNLLLPAGRKAGTAGNFRTRLKRFLIWVLAEIMGAALSAWITLPTFLSLFNGVREPFESEVGAERVLTPVKALSRIFSLAFDTESLYFGTPALCIGIPCTMAVILFFFNREIPVRRRVFAGTVVILMTASFCVPALDLIWHAGVHPSGYPYRESVLLSFVMVTAACECILKRKGLKVRDAVISAALLLGFLVLVKRQNFTCLQGFKIFYNAALIAASLVLFVLLIHAGKKDAKEKNRSAGRGGGNTAANPAASETCGAGAGAEQKPAAVKIRNTNRILSAAAAALVLLQAADLLVNEGYTYAYGSMLQVKASEYRSDSERIGGIVKEIKSADSGFYRIESTAPRTENDAMQFDYHGVNSYSSIEQNVLGNFLLNMGNNDNRLYPEYDPGNTAAQDMILGIRYLYDQDGYHESFAALPVFYMTGASVKATQANTESILSSDSEASAGRAFNGNPFKYQSAILSSLTGTDEEVFTEAKHECADDGETYTITPQSDGELYFYLQGILDDTQDITLTFPGGETKEYGNASCKEVQDLGEGRKGESVTLRVHSNTDEPVRGTVLVVTENRNTLKKIADSLSGNACAVTEVKSSEFELSVPDIKESGTLVLALPYDTAWQITVDGERVEPKALFGVYMGLDISEGTHEVHMKYVTPGLAAGCWISCISVILLSAAVLLRRKKRGGGCA
;
A
#
# COMPACT_ATOMS: atom_id res chain seq x y z
N MET A 1 -21.68 -2.48 -34.13
CA MET A 1 -20.37 -1.91 -33.79
C MET A 1 -20.46 -0.52 -33.12
N ARG A 2 -21.08 0.50 -33.71
CA ARG A 2 -21.10 1.88 -33.12
C ARG A 2 -21.69 1.98 -31.70
N ARG A 3 -22.76 1.23 -31.36
CA ARG A 3 -23.38 1.27 -30.03
C ARG A 3 -22.48 0.68 -28.95
N SER A 4 -21.81 -0.44 -29.23
CA SER A 4 -20.88 -1.11 -28.33
C SER A 4 -19.67 -0.22 -28.00
N ALA A 5 -19.07 0.41 -29.01
CA ALA A 5 -17.95 1.33 -28.82
C ALA A 5 -18.35 2.52 -27.90
N ARG A 6 -19.55 3.09 -28.07
CA ARG A 6 -20.06 4.18 -27.23
C ARG A 6 -20.17 3.76 -25.75
N LEU A 7 -20.61 2.52 -25.47
CA LEU A 7 -20.73 2.03 -24.09
C LEU A 7 -19.37 1.76 -23.44
N TYR A 8 -18.36 1.32 -24.20
CA TYR A 8 -16.99 1.22 -23.71
C TYR A 8 -16.40 2.59 -23.40
N ILE A 9 -16.55 3.56 -24.28
CA ILE A 9 -16.13 4.93 -24.01
C ILE A 9 -16.84 5.49 -22.78
N ALA A 10 -18.15 5.30 -22.66
CA ALA A 10 -18.93 5.74 -21.51
C ALA A 10 -18.50 5.07 -20.21
N SER A 11 -18.06 3.81 -20.23
CA SER A 11 -17.61 3.10 -19.02
C SER A 11 -16.30 3.60 -18.45
N PHE A 12 -15.50 4.29 -19.26
CA PHE A 12 -14.35 5.07 -18.81
C PHE A 12 -14.76 6.51 -18.45
N LEU A 13 -15.51 7.18 -19.33
CA LEU A 13 -15.81 8.61 -19.17
C LEU A 13 -16.76 8.89 -17.99
N VAL A 14 -17.69 8.00 -17.65
CA VAL A 14 -18.62 8.27 -16.53
C VAL A 14 -17.88 8.34 -15.20
N PRO A 15 -17.08 7.34 -14.78
CA PRO A 15 -16.26 7.47 -13.58
C PRO A 15 -15.29 8.66 -13.66
N PHE A 16 -14.68 8.90 -14.83
CA PHE A 16 -13.77 10.02 -15.05
C PHE A 16 -14.44 11.37 -14.75
N LEU A 17 -15.60 11.63 -15.34
CA LEU A 17 -16.32 12.90 -15.17
C LEU A 17 -16.90 13.06 -13.75
N MET A 18 -17.28 11.97 -13.09
CA MET A 18 -17.75 12.00 -11.70
C MET A 18 -16.62 12.44 -10.75
N LEU A 19 -15.48 11.76 -10.77
CA LEU A 19 -14.32 12.10 -9.93
C LEU A 19 -13.74 13.48 -10.30
N LEU A 20 -13.66 13.80 -11.60
CA LEU A 20 -13.26 15.15 -12.06
C LEU A 20 -14.19 16.23 -11.49
N GLY A 21 -15.51 16.00 -11.47
CA GLY A 21 -16.47 16.91 -10.87
C GLY A 21 -16.23 17.14 -9.39
N VAL A 22 -15.91 16.09 -8.63
CA VAL A 22 -15.52 16.20 -7.21
C VAL A 22 -14.21 16.96 -7.07
N MET A 23 -13.20 16.68 -7.88
CA MET A 23 -11.93 17.41 -7.87
C MET A 23 -12.12 18.92 -8.10
N ILE A 24 -12.95 19.30 -9.06
CA ILE A 24 -13.27 20.71 -9.33
C ILE A 24 -14.05 21.33 -8.16
N LEU A 25 -15.05 20.64 -7.64
CA LEU A 25 -15.91 21.13 -6.55
C LEU A 25 -15.12 21.41 -5.27
N PHE A 26 -14.17 20.53 -4.94
CA PHE A 26 -13.34 20.65 -3.75
C PHE A 26 -12.04 21.42 -3.98
N GLY A 27 -11.75 21.90 -5.18
CA GLY A 27 -10.52 22.60 -5.51
C GLY A 27 -9.28 21.73 -5.34
N ILE A 28 -9.36 20.46 -5.77
CA ILE A 28 -8.22 19.55 -5.77
C ILE A 28 -7.31 19.89 -6.96
N THR A 29 -5.97 19.92 -6.70
CA THR A 29 -5.00 20.23 -7.76
C THR A 29 -5.17 19.30 -8.97
N PRO A 30 -5.15 19.80 -10.21
CA PRO A 30 -4.74 21.14 -10.65
C PRO A 30 -5.82 22.24 -10.59
N PHE A 31 -7.00 22.02 -10.03
CA PHE A 31 -8.12 22.97 -10.00
C PHE A 31 -8.14 23.88 -8.77
N GLY A 32 -7.21 23.71 -7.85
CA GLY A 32 -7.02 24.52 -6.65
C GLY A 32 -5.81 24.03 -5.86
N ASP A 33 -5.74 24.39 -4.58
CA ASP A 33 -4.58 24.14 -3.70
C ASP A 33 -4.69 22.86 -2.87
N ARG A 34 -5.86 22.21 -2.82
CA ARG A 34 -6.05 20.94 -2.11
C ARG A 34 -5.42 19.78 -2.88
N THR A 35 -5.03 18.73 -2.14
CA THR A 35 -4.32 17.58 -2.74
C THR A 35 -4.88 16.25 -2.25
N PHE A 36 -4.35 15.15 -2.76
CA PHE A 36 -4.43 13.80 -2.18
C PHE A 36 -3.18 13.45 -1.35
N LEU A 37 -2.36 14.45 -1.00
CA LEU A 37 -1.18 14.25 -0.16
C LEU A 37 -1.57 14.20 1.31
N TYR A 38 -1.99 13.07 1.77
CA TYR A 38 -2.20 12.75 3.17
C TYR A 38 -1.72 11.33 3.46
N ASP A 39 -1.35 11.05 4.70
CA ASP A 39 -0.82 9.77 5.14
C ASP A 39 0.33 9.30 4.22
N ASP A 40 0.39 8.03 3.83
CA ASP A 40 1.44 7.42 3.01
C ASP A 40 1.71 8.15 1.68
N THR A 41 0.69 8.80 1.10
CA THR A 41 0.90 9.54 -0.17
C THR A 41 1.84 10.73 0.02
N ASN A 42 1.79 11.39 1.19
CA ASN A 42 2.70 12.47 1.53
C ASN A 42 4.04 11.97 2.07
N ARG A 43 4.00 11.02 3.02
CA ARG A 43 5.21 10.54 3.71
C ARG A 43 6.07 9.61 2.84
N GLN A 44 5.46 8.86 1.90
CA GLN A 44 6.11 7.84 1.10
C GLN A 44 6.02 8.11 -0.41
N TYR A 45 4.83 8.04 -1.02
CA TYR A 45 4.70 7.84 -2.46
C TYR A 45 5.20 9.01 -3.29
N ILE A 46 4.98 10.25 -2.87
CA ILE A 46 5.47 11.41 -3.63
C ILE A 46 7.00 11.47 -3.64
N ASN A 47 7.66 11.05 -2.57
CA ASN A 47 9.10 10.95 -2.45
C ASN A 47 9.64 9.84 -3.38
N TYR A 48 8.98 8.67 -3.38
CA TYR A 48 9.31 7.55 -4.27
C TYR A 48 9.12 7.87 -5.74
N TYR A 49 8.17 8.72 -6.08
CA TYR A 49 8.00 9.18 -7.46
C TYR A 49 9.08 10.18 -7.88
N ASN A 50 9.64 10.96 -6.97
CA ASN A 50 10.85 11.73 -7.24
C ASN A 50 12.06 10.81 -7.43
N TYR A 51 12.25 9.80 -6.56
CA TYR A 51 13.26 8.77 -6.75
C TYR A 51 13.12 8.03 -8.09
N TYR A 52 11.89 7.65 -8.47
CA TYR A 52 11.62 7.06 -9.80
C TYR A 52 12.13 7.94 -10.94
N LYS A 53 12.03 9.24 -10.81
CA LYS A 53 12.56 10.18 -11.82
C LYS A 53 14.07 10.27 -11.79
N SER A 54 14.70 10.24 -10.60
CA SER A 54 16.17 10.29 -10.48
C SER A 54 16.85 9.07 -11.11
N VAL A 55 16.21 7.87 -11.04
CA VAL A 55 16.71 6.66 -11.72
C VAL A 55 16.90 6.86 -13.24
N PHE A 56 16.11 7.71 -13.88
CA PHE A 56 16.24 8.00 -15.31
C PHE A 56 17.11 9.22 -15.61
N ALA A 57 17.56 9.95 -14.59
CA ALA A 57 18.29 11.20 -14.74
C ALA A 57 19.69 11.19 -14.14
N GLY A 58 20.00 10.26 -13.22
CA GLY A 58 21.22 10.23 -12.42
C GLY A 58 21.82 8.84 -12.26
N PRO A 59 22.68 8.65 -11.24
CA PRO A 59 23.31 7.36 -10.94
C PRO A 59 22.38 6.36 -10.26
N ASN A 60 21.24 6.77 -9.75
CA ASN A 60 20.27 5.90 -9.07
C ASN A 60 19.79 4.76 -9.98
N ASP A 61 19.48 3.61 -9.40
CA ASP A 61 18.90 2.46 -10.12
C ASP A 61 17.82 1.74 -9.30
N PHE A 62 17.28 0.63 -9.81
CA PHE A 62 16.25 -0.16 -9.13
C PHE A 62 16.78 -1.36 -8.34
N THR A 63 18.09 -1.46 -8.12
CA THR A 63 18.70 -2.60 -7.44
C THR A 63 19.14 -2.24 -6.03
N TYR A 64 19.81 -1.07 -5.87
CA TYR A 64 20.30 -0.54 -4.61
C TYR A 64 20.19 0.99 -4.58
N THR A 65 20.00 1.59 -3.42
CA THR A 65 19.99 3.05 -3.24
C THR A 65 20.81 3.47 -2.04
N MET A 66 21.45 4.64 -2.15
CA MET A 66 22.11 5.33 -1.04
C MET A 66 21.22 6.36 -0.37
N ASP A 67 20.05 6.66 -0.95
CA ASP A 67 19.14 7.71 -0.52
C ASP A 67 18.16 7.23 0.59
N ALA A 68 18.51 6.16 1.28
CA ALA A 68 17.74 5.61 2.40
C ALA A 68 18.59 4.66 3.23
N SER A 69 18.38 4.62 4.54
CA SER A 69 18.83 3.56 5.46
C SER A 69 20.34 3.25 5.39
N LEU A 70 21.20 4.28 5.25
CA LEU A 70 22.65 4.15 5.03
C LEU A 70 23.03 3.44 3.71
N GLY A 71 22.07 3.12 2.89
CA GLY A 71 22.14 2.27 1.71
C GLY A 71 21.33 0.99 1.89
N THR A 72 20.43 0.70 0.93
CA THR A 72 19.51 -0.45 1.03
C THR A 72 19.18 -1.05 -0.33
N PRO A 73 18.96 -2.39 -0.40
CA PRO A 73 18.40 -3.03 -1.59
C PRO A 73 17.01 -2.50 -1.91
N ILE A 74 16.80 -1.98 -3.11
CA ILE A 74 15.54 -1.33 -3.48
C ILE A 74 14.68 -2.16 -4.45
N PHE A 75 15.13 -3.32 -4.93
CA PHE A 75 14.41 -4.10 -5.94
C PHE A 75 13.02 -4.54 -5.46
N GLY A 76 12.90 -5.10 -4.27
CA GLY A 76 11.62 -5.49 -3.67
C GLY A 76 10.69 -4.31 -3.43
N PHE A 77 11.24 -3.19 -3.01
CA PHE A 77 10.56 -1.91 -2.87
C PHE A 77 10.04 -1.39 -4.23
N ALA A 78 10.90 -1.37 -5.26
CA ALA A 78 10.49 -0.96 -6.60
C ALA A 78 9.38 -1.86 -7.17
N ALA A 79 9.43 -3.17 -6.89
CA ALA A 79 8.41 -4.13 -7.26
C ALA A 79 7.05 -3.88 -6.56
N TYR A 80 7.04 -3.24 -5.39
CA TYR A 80 5.81 -2.89 -4.69
C TYR A 80 5.23 -1.54 -5.14
N TYR A 81 6.07 -0.50 -5.27
CA TYR A 81 5.62 0.89 -5.44
C TYR A 81 5.72 1.41 -6.88
N LEU A 82 6.71 0.94 -7.69
CA LEU A 82 7.17 1.64 -8.89
C LEU A 82 6.94 0.90 -10.23
N THR A 83 6.20 -0.20 -10.22
CA THR A 83 6.00 -1.05 -11.41
C THR A 83 4.87 -0.60 -12.34
N SER A 84 4.05 0.36 -11.96
CA SER A 84 2.94 0.83 -12.79
C SER A 84 3.43 1.48 -14.09
N PRO A 85 2.99 1.00 -15.29
CA PRO A 85 3.35 1.65 -16.55
C PRO A 85 2.87 3.11 -16.65
N LEU A 86 1.83 3.48 -15.88
CA LEU A 86 1.32 4.85 -15.86
C LEU A 86 2.28 5.82 -15.18
N LEU A 87 3.24 5.34 -14.37
CA LEU A 87 4.27 6.18 -13.76
C LEU A 87 5.23 6.79 -14.81
N LEU A 88 5.34 6.20 -16.01
CA LEU A 88 6.10 6.82 -17.11
C LEU A 88 5.61 8.23 -17.44
N PHE A 89 4.34 8.54 -17.16
CA PHE A 89 3.81 9.91 -17.29
C PHE A 89 4.55 10.90 -16.39
N LEU A 90 5.02 10.47 -15.20
CA LEU A 90 5.72 11.32 -14.23
C LEU A 90 7.06 11.84 -14.76
N LEU A 91 7.70 11.13 -15.70
CA LEU A 91 8.95 11.58 -16.34
C LEU A 91 8.75 12.87 -17.16
N LEU A 92 7.52 13.15 -17.58
CA LEU A 92 7.14 14.34 -18.32
C LEU A 92 6.70 15.50 -17.42
N VAL A 93 6.58 15.28 -16.12
CA VAL A 93 6.01 16.25 -15.17
C VAL A 93 7.12 16.79 -14.26
N PRO A 94 7.24 18.13 -14.08
CA PRO A 94 8.16 18.70 -13.09
C PRO A 94 7.86 18.18 -11.69
N SER A 95 8.90 18.01 -10.84
CA SER A 95 8.73 17.49 -9.46
C SER A 95 7.76 18.33 -8.62
N LEU A 96 7.78 19.65 -8.76
CA LEU A 96 6.85 20.56 -8.09
C LEU A 96 5.38 20.40 -8.51
N ALA A 97 5.09 19.74 -9.63
CA ALA A 97 3.74 19.46 -10.11
C ALA A 97 3.29 18.00 -9.82
N LEU A 98 4.07 17.21 -9.09
CA LEU A 98 3.71 15.83 -8.71
C LEU A 98 2.37 15.72 -7.96
N PRO A 99 1.98 16.64 -7.05
CA PRO A 99 0.66 16.58 -6.44
C PRO A 99 -0.49 16.56 -7.46
N ALA A 100 -0.39 17.35 -8.53
CA ALA A 100 -1.36 17.35 -9.62
C ALA A 100 -1.28 16.06 -10.46
N ALA A 101 -0.09 15.55 -10.71
CA ALA A 101 0.12 14.29 -11.43
C ALA A 101 -0.47 13.09 -10.68
N ILE A 102 -0.30 13.03 -9.36
CA ILE A 102 -0.93 12.02 -8.48
C ILE A 102 -2.45 12.08 -8.63
N SER A 103 -3.06 13.26 -8.57
CA SER A 103 -4.49 13.44 -8.74
C SER A 103 -4.99 12.93 -10.10
N ILE A 104 -4.25 13.20 -11.19
CA ILE A 104 -4.55 12.71 -12.54
C ILE A 104 -4.41 11.17 -12.60
N LEU A 105 -3.39 10.59 -11.97
CA LEU A 105 -3.20 9.13 -11.93
C LEU A 105 -4.35 8.44 -11.21
N ILE A 106 -4.81 8.96 -10.08
CA ILE A 106 -5.98 8.44 -9.34
C ILE A 106 -7.22 8.49 -10.25
N LEU A 107 -7.47 9.61 -10.92
CA LEU A 107 -8.58 9.80 -11.84
C LEU A 107 -8.58 8.78 -12.98
N VAL A 108 -7.42 8.59 -13.62
CA VAL A 108 -7.26 7.64 -14.74
C VAL A 108 -7.41 6.20 -14.27
N LYS A 109 -6.74 5.79 -13.18
CA LYS A 109 -6.78 4.42 -12.64
C LYS A 109 -8.19 4.02 -12.21
N THR A 110 -8.90 4.88 -11.49
CA THR A 110 -10.31 4.66 -11.09
C THR A 110 -11.22 4.47 -12.32
N SER A 111 -10.99 5.26 -13.37
CA SER A 111 -11.74 5.15 -14.63
C SER A 111 -11.44 3.84 -15.37
N LEU A 112 -10.18 3.38 -15.37
CA LEU A 112 -9.78 2.09 -15.94
C LEU A 112 -10.41 0.90 -15.19
N ILE A 113 -10.56 0.99 -13.86
CA ILE A 113 -11.29 -0.03 -13.07
C ILE A 113 -12.75 -0.10 -13.54
N GLY A 114 -13.43 1.03 -13.75
CA GLY A 114 -14.79 1.08 -14.30
C GLY A 114 -14.88 0.45 -15.68
N LEU A 115 -13.92 0.72 -16.56
CA LEU A 115 -13.82 0.15 -17.91
C LEU A 115 -13.64 -1.38 -17.89
N SER A 116 -12.71 -1.89 -17.09
CA SER A 116 -12.45 -3.33 -17.00
C SER A 116 -13.62 -4.09 -16.38
N MET A 117 -14.23 -3.54 -15.33
CA MET A 117 -15.45 -4.11 -14.72
C MET A 117 -16.63 -4.11 -15.70
N TYR A 118 -16.79 -3.06 -16.53
CA TYR A 118 -17.79 -3.06 -17.60
C TYR A 118 -17.53 -4.19 -18.61
N HIS A 119 -16.29 -4.40 -19.03
CA HIS A 119 -15.92 -5.50 -19.92
C HIS A 119 -16.31 -6.87 -19.33
N PHE A 120 -15.94 -7.10 -18.07
CA PHE A 120 -16.29 -8.32 -17.33
C PHE A 120 -17.80 -8.56 -17.30
N LEU A 121 -18.58 -7.60 -16.82
CA LEU A 121 -20.04 -7.74 -16.69
C LEU A 121 -20.73 -7.90 -18.03
N ARG A 122 -20.29 -7.17 -19.07
CA ARG A 122 -20.81 -7.28 -20.43
C ARG A 122 -20.56 -8.68 -21.01
N CYS A 123 -19.35 -9.19 -20.87
CA CYS A 123 -19.00 -10.52 -21.36
C CYS A 123 -19.73 -11.64 -20.58
N ARG A 124 -19.96 -11.42 -19.29
CA ARG A 124 -20.62 -12.37 -18.41
C ARG A 124 -22.13 -12.43 -18.65
N TYR A 125 -22.78 -11.32 -18.88
CA TYR A 125 -24.24 -11.24 -18.96
C TYR A 125 -24.73 -10.86 -20.37
N ARG A 126 -24.63 -9.62 -20.74
CA ARG A 126 -24.94 -9.11 -22.10
C ARG A 126 -24.63 -7.61 -22.17
N GLU A 127 -24.55 -7.11 -23.37
CA GLU A 127 -24.46 -5.67 -23.61
C GLU A 127 -25.76 -4.96 -23.21
N SER A 128 -25.65 -4.05 -22.25
CA SER A 128 -26.79 -3.23 -21.76
C SER A 128 -26.27 -1.94 -21.13
N PRO A 129 -26.93 -0.80 -21.31
CA PRO A 129 -26.58 0.43 -20.58
C PRO A 129 -26.67 0.27 -19.05
N VAL A 130 -27.49 -0.67 -18.56
CA VAL A 130 -27.61 -0.98 -17.13
C VAL A 130 -26.29 -1.48 -16.55
N VAL A 131 -25.48 -2.19 -17.34
CA VAL A 131 -24.16 -2.69 -16.92
C VAL A 131 -23.21 -1.55 -16.56
N LEU A 132 -23.35 -0.38 -17.21
CA LEU A 132 -22.57 0.81 -16.92
C LEU A 132 -22.74 1.29 -15.47
N VAL A 133 -23.96 1.25 -14.95
CA VAL A 133 -24.25 1.65 -13.56
C VAL A 133 -23.46 0.80 -12.56
N PHE A 134 -23.46 -0.53 -12.76
CA PHE A 134 -22.77 -1.45 -11.87
C PHE A 134 -21.25 -1.38 -12.00
N SER A 135 -20.73 -1.17 -13.21
CA SER A 135 -19.29 -0.96 -13.38
C SER A 135 -18.82 0.34 -12.69
N THR A 136 -19.62 1.40 -12.77
CA THR A 136 -19.37 2.66 -12.03
C THR A 136 -19.50 2.44 -10.52
N SER A 137 -20.50 1.68 -10.04
CA SER A 137 -20.61 1.35 -8.61
C SER A 137 -19.41 0.58 -8.06
N PHE A 138 -18.74 -0.24 -8.88
CA PHE A 138 -17.51 -0.89 -8.48
C PHE A 138 -16.33 0.11 -8.42
N ALA A 139 -16.19 0.97 -9.45
CA ALA A 139 -15.16 2.01 -9.48
C ALA A 139 -15.25 3.01 -8.30
N PHE A 140 -16.45 3.19 -7.75
CA PHE A 140 -16.73 4.05 -6.58
C PHE A 140 -17.17 3.25 -5.34
N CYS A 141 -16.76 1.99 -5.22
CA CYS A 141 -17.03 1.25 -3.98
C CYS A 141 -16.23 1.84 -2.82
N GLY A 142 -16.74 1.65 -1.61
CA GLY A 142 -16.16 2.21 -0.39
C GLY A 142 -14.68 1.91 -0.22
N TRP A 143 -14.22 0.72 -0.62
CA TRP A 143 -12.81 0.36 -0.59
C TRP A 143 -11.96 1.26 -1.49
N ILE A 144 -12.37 1.44 -2.76
CA ILE A 144 -11.62 2.28 -3.70
C ILE A 144 -11.58 3.71 -3.20
N LEU A 145 -12.70 4.26 -2.73
CA LEU A 145 -12.76 5.62 -2.21
C LEU A 145 -11.92 5.81 -0.94
N SER A 146 -11.88 4.81 -0.05
CA SER A 146 -11.09 4.88 1.19
C SER A 146 -9.59 4.72 0.95
N TYR A 147 -9.18 3.92 -0.07
CA TYR A 147 -7.80 3.49 -0.26
C TYR A 147 -7.18 3.93 -1.59
N MET A 148 -7.83 4.82 -2.37
CA MET A 148 -7.34 5.26 -3.69
C MET A 148 -6.03 6.06 -3.63
N ILE A 149 -5.65 6.57 -2.46
CA ILE A 149 -4.35 7.20 -2.25
C ILE A 149 -3.20 6.19 -2.38
N ASN A 150 -3.45 4.91 -2.15
CA ASN A 150 -2.50 3.83 -2.41
C ASN A 150 -2.52 3.49 -3.92
N LEU A 151 -1.91 4.35 -4.75
CA LEU A 151 -2.01 4.30 -6.20
C LEU A 151 -1.61 2.95 -6.80
N MET A 152 -0.59 2.28 -6.21
CA MET A 152 -0.11 0.98 -6.65
C MET A 152 -1.13 -0.16 -6.44
N TRP A 153 -2.09 0.00 -5.52
CA TRP A 153 -3.14 -0.99 -5.30
C TRP A 153 -4.24 -0.95 -6.36
N LEU A 154 -4.39 0.17 -7.06
CA LEU A 154 -5.43 0.33 -8.08
C LEU A 154 -5.11 -0.43 -9.37
N ASP A 155 -3.81 -0.59 -9.72
CA ASP A 155 -3.41 -1.26 -10.96
C ASP A 155 -3.85 -2.73 -11.03
N PRO A 156 -3.63 -3.58 -10.01
CA PRO A 156 -4.17 -4.93 -9.99
C PRO A 156 -5.69 -4.98 -10.11
N LEU A 157 -6.42 -4.01 -9.55
CA LEU A 157 -7.88 -3.95 -9.65
C LEU A 157 -8.38 -3.64 -11.07
N VAL A 158 -7.55 -3.01 -11.92
CA VAL A 158 -7.84 -2.91 -13.36
C VAL A 158 -7.76 -4.27 -14.03
N VAL A 159 -6.82 -5.12 -13.64
CA VAL A 159 -6.59 -6.43 -14.26
C VAL A 159 -7.51 -7.51 -13.68
N MET A 160 -7.88 -7.41 -12.41
CA MET A 160 -8.66 -8.42 -11.68
C MET A 160 -9.96 -8.86 -12.41
N PRO A 161 -10.84 -7.98 -12.90
CA PRO A 161 -12.04 -8.41 -13.60
C PRO A 161 -11.74 -9.18 -14.89
N LEU A 162 -10.62 -8.88 -15.57
CA LEU A 162 -10.19 -9.56 -16.79
C LEU A 162 -9.68 -10.96 -16.47
N LEU A 163 -8.85 -11.10 -15.45
CA LEU A 163 -8.35 -12.38 -14.95
C LEU A 163 -9.53 -13.30 -14.55
N TYR A 164 -10.47 -12.79 -13.76
CA TYR A 164 -11.61 -13.58 -13.31
C TYR A 164 -12.52 -14.02 -14.44
N LEU A 165 -12.66 -13.20 -15.48
CA LEU A 165 -13.41 -13.60 -16.68
C LEU A 165 -12.77 -14.80 -17.39
N GLU A 166 -11.45 -14.78 -17.56
CA GLU A 166 -10.75 -15.85 -18.26
C GLU A 166 -10.66 -17.13 -17.40
N ALA A 167 -10.44 -17.00 -16.09
CA ALA A 167 -10.50 -18.12 -15.16
C ALA A 167 -11.89 -18.79 -15.15
N GLU A 168 -12.97 -17.99 -15.14
CA GLU A 168 -14.35 -18.53 -15.25
C GLU A 168 -14.57 -19.27 -16.57
N ARG A 169 -13.99 -18.81 -17.69
CA ARG A 169 -14.05 -19.51 -18.97
C ARG A 169 -13.33 -20.86 -18.94
N ILE A 170 -12.25 -21.01 -18.18
CA ILE A 170 -11.59 -22.30 -17.97
C ILE A 170 -12.48 -23.21 -17.11
N LEU A 171 -12.97 -22.70 -15.98
CA LEU A 171 -13.70 -23.48 -14.98
C LEU A 171 -15.08 -23.94 -15.47
N GLU A 172 -15.79 -23.11 -16.26
CA GLU A 172 -17.17 -23.35 -16.70
C GLU A 172 -17.31 -23.58 -18.23
N GLY A 173 -16.27 -23.31 -19.03
CA GLY A 173 -16.31 -23.33 -20.47
C GLY A 173 -16.24 -24.72 -21.13
N GLU A 174 -16.52 -24.79 -22.45
CA GLU A 174 -16.42 -25.99 -23.26
C GLU A 174 -14.97 -26.34 -23.61
N GLU A 175 -14.65 -27.62 -23.78
CA GLU A 175 -13.27 -28.10 -24.05
C GLU A 175 -12.62 -27.50 -25.30
N LYS A 176 -13.43 -27.22 -26.32
CA LYS A 176 -12.95 -26.78 -27.65
C LYS A 176 -12.20 -25.43 -27.66
N HIS A 177 -12.41 -24.55 -26.64
CA HIS A 177 -11.97 -23.17 -26.69
C HIS A 177 -11.04 -22.74 -25.50
N ARG A 178 -10.36 -23.67 -24.83
CA ARG A 178 -9.64 -23.39 -23.57
C ARG A 178 -8.24 -22.79 -23.72
N VAL A 179 -7.63 -22.76 -24.92
CA VAL A 179 -6.24 -22.26 -25.05
C VAL A 179 -6.16 -20.77 -24.83
N LEU A 180 -7.03 -19.99 -25.46
CA LEU A 180 -7.00 -18.55 -25.29
C LEU A 180 -7.28 -18.16 -23.84
N PRO A 181 -8.32 -18.67 -23.15
CA PRO A 181 -8.49 -18.44 -21.72
C PRO A 181 -7.29 -18.86 -20.86
N PHE A 182 -6.65 -20.00 -21.14
CA PHE A 182 -5.44 -20.43 -20.45
C PHE A 182 -4.29 -19.40 -20.60
N VAL A 183 -3.99 -19.01 -21.84
CA VAL A 183 -2.93 -18.02 -22.11
C VAL A 183 -3.25 -16.68 -21.45
N LEU A 184 -4.50 -16.20 -21.58
CA LEU A 184 -4.90 -14.92 -20.98
C LEU A 184 -4.92 -14.98 -19.46
N THR A 185 -5.33 -16.10 -18.84
CA THR A 185 -5.21 -16.30 -17.39
C THR A 185 -3.73 -16.19 -16.98
N ALA A 186 -2.83 -16.94 -17.61
CA ALA A 186 -1.40 -16.86 -17.28
C ALA A 186 -0.82 -15.45 -17.48
N VAL A 187 -1.17 -14.76 -18.56
CA VAL A 187 -0.69 -13.39 -18.82
C VAL A 187 -1.25 -12.39 -17.80
N PHE A 188 -2.55 -12.47 -17.47
CA PHE A 188 -3.14 -11.56 -16.48
C PHE A 188 -2.65 -11.83 -15.07
N THR A 189 -2.39 -13.09 -14.70
CA THR A 189 -1.75 -13.44 -13.44
C THR A 189 -0.34 -12.87 -13.36
N ALA A 190 0.48 -13.06 -14.41
CA ALA A 190 1.81 -12.47 -14.48
C ALA A 190 1.77 -10.94 -14.40
N LEU A 191 0.83 -10.30 -15.11
CA LEU A 191 0.66 -8.85 -15.08
C LEU A 191 0.23 -8.34 -13.71
N MET A 192 -0.67 -9.04 -13.00
CA MET A 192 -1.07 -8.64 -11.65
C MET A 192 0.10 -8.74 -10.67
N LEU A 193 0.87 -9.83 -10.71
CA LEU A 193 2.06 -10.02 -9.88
C LEU A 193 3.13 -8.98 -10.17
N TYR A 194 3.29 -8.57 -11.43
CA TYR A 194 4.19 -7.49 -11.85
C TYR A 194 3.74 -6.12 -11.31
N LEU A 195 2.44 -5.80 -11.42
CA LEU A 195 1.91 -4.48 -11.06
C LEU A 195 1.91 -4.21 -9.56
N ASN A 196 1.54 -5.18 -8.75
CA ASN A 196 1.70 -5.17 -7.29
C ASN A 196 1.46 -6.58 -6.75
N TYR A 197 2.50 -7.24 -6.33
CA TYR A 197 2.45 -8.64 -5.87
C TYR A 197 1.53 -8.84 -4.66
N TYR A 198 1.40 -7.85 -3.77
CA TYR A 198 0.61 -7.95 -2.55
C TYR A 198 -0.90 -7.98 -2.82
N ILE A 199 -1.43 -7.02 -3.59
CA ILE A 199 -2.85 -7.03 -3.98
C ILE A 199 -3.13 -8.19 -4.96
N ALA A 200 -2.14 -8.55 -5.80
CA ALA A 200 -2.24 -9.75 -6.63
C ALA A 200 -2.42 -11.02 -5.78
N TYR A 201 -1.63 -11.19 -4.70
CA TYR A 201 -1.79 -12.31 -3.76
C TYR A 201 -3.21 -12.40 -3.21
N ILE A 202 -3.76 -11.29 -2.71
CA ILE A 202 -5.14 -11.23 -2.18
C ILE A 202 -6.16 -11.62 -3.27
N CYS A 203 -6.02 -11.09 -4.49
CA CYS A 203 -6.91 -11.40 -5.61
C CYS A 203 -6.80 -12.85 -6.06
N LEU A 204 -5.59 -13.42 -6.12
CA LEU A 204 -5.35 -14.82 -6.51
C LEU A 204 -5.87 -15.80 -5.45
N LEU A 205 -5.69 -15.49 -4.17
CA LEU A 205 -6.24 -16.27 -3.07
C LEU A 205 -7.78 -16.32 -3.14
N PHE A 206 -8.41 -15.17 -3.42
CA PHE A 206 -9.85 -15.12 -3.60
C PHE A 206 -10.31 -15.91 -4.85
N LEU A 207 -9.58 -15.82 -5.95
CA LEU A 207 -9.86 -16.61 -7.14
C LEU A 207 -9.75 -18.12 -6.85
N ALA A 208 -8.77 -18.53 -6.03
CA ALA A 208 -8.66 -19.91 -5.55
C ALA A 208 -9.87 -20.31 -4.68
N LEU A 209 -10.33 -19.43 -3.79
CA LEU A 209 -11.56 -19.65 -3.02
C LEU A 209 -12.76 -19.85 -3.95
N LEU A 210 -12.95 -18.97 -4.95
CA LEU A 210 -14.02 -19.11 -5.93
C LEU A 210 -13.93 -20.42 -6.72
N ALA A 211 -12.72 -20.82 -7.12
CA ALA A 211 -12.49 -22.07 -7.87
C ALA A 211 -12.81 -23.31 -7.04
N VAL A 212 -12.43 -23.33 -5.75
CA VAL A 212 -12.75 -24.41 -4.80
C VAL A 212 -14.25 -24.46 -4.54
N VAL A 213 -14.90 -23.32 -4.27
CA VAL A 213 -16.35 -23.29 -4.10
C VAL A 213 -17.07 -23.77 -5.37
N ASN A 214 -16.60 -23.39 -6.56
CA ASN A 214 -17.16 -23.88 -7.81
C ASN A 214 -16.91 -25.38 -8.07
N LEU A 215 -15.79 -25.92 -7.60
CA LEU A 215 -15.49 -27.36 -7.66
C LEU A 215 -16.50 -28.16 -6.81
N LEU A 216 -16.85 -27.67 -5.64
CA LEU A 216 -17.75 -28.32 -4.68
C LEU A 216 -19.23 -28.01 -4.98
N LEU A 217 -19.57 -26.76 -5.23
CA LEU A 217 -20.92 -26.23 -5.44
C LEU A 217 -21.01 -25.56 -6.82
N PRO A 218 -21.13 -26.28 -7.92
CA PRO A 218 -21.05 -25.70 -9.27
C PRO A 218 -22.19 -24.70 -9.51
N ALA A 219 -21.84 -23.45 -9.78
CA ALA A 219 -22.76 -22.37 -10.10
C ALA A 219 -23.44 -22.51 -11.47
N GLY A 220 -22.84 -23.22 -12.42
CA GLY A 220 -23.26 -23.58 -13.78
C GLY A 220 -24.08 -22.50 -14.53
N ARG A 221 -23.48 -21.80 -15.49
CA ARG A 221 -24.15 -20.75 -16.29
C ARG A 221 -25.28 -21.28 -17.17
N LYS A 222 -25.09 -22.48 -17.72
CA LYS A 222 -26.08 -23.16 -18.58
C LYS A 222 -26.49 -24.48 -17.94
N ALA A 223 -27.77 -24.82 -18.03
CA ALA A 223 -28.25 -26.13 -17.61
C ALA A 223 -27.45 -27.21 -18.38
N GLY A 224 -26.85 -28.17 -17.66
CA GLY A 224 -26.08 -29.26 -18.23
C GLY A 224 -24.57 -29.05 -18.42
N THR A 225 -24.03 -27.83 -18.26
CA THR A 225 -22.58 -27.58 -18.46
C THR A 225 -21.70 -27.88 -17.25
N ALA A 226 -22.28 -28.08 -16.07
CA ALA A 226 -21.54 -28.30 -14.81
C ALA A 226 -20.64 -29.57 -14.87
N GLY A 227 -20.98 -30.55 -15.66
CA GLY A 227 -20.25 -31.81 -15.74
C GLY A 227 -20.25 -32.62 -14.42
N ASN A 228 -19.72 -33.84 -14.46
CA ASN A 228 -19.48 -34.63 -13.25
C ASN A 228 -18.25 -34.10 -12.48
N PHE A 229 -18.02 -34.58 -11.27
CA PHE A 229 -16.90 -34.13 -10.41
C PHE A 229 -15.54 -34.27 -11.10
N ARG A 230 -15.30 -35.39 -11.85
CA ARG A 230 -14.05 -35.64 -12.58
C ARG A 230 -13.78 -34.56 -13.64
N THR A 231 -14.83 -34.11 -14.34
CA THR A 231 -14.72 -33.05 -15.35
C THR A 231 -14.40 -31.72 -14.69
N ARG A 232 -15.01 -31.42 -13.56
CA ARG A 232 -14.74 -30.18 -12.78
C ARG A 232 -13.32 -30.18 -12.23
N LEU A 233 -12.86 -31.29 -11.67
CA LEU A 233 -11.49 -31.45 -11.18
C LEU A 233 -10.48 -31.26 -12.31
N LYS A 234 -10.70 -31.84 -13.50
CA LYS A 234 -9.83 -31.59 -14.65
C LYS A 234 -9.75 -30.10 -15.02
N ARG A 235 -10.86 -29.40 -15.00
CA ARG A 235 -10.91 -27.96 -15.28
C ARG A 235 -10.18 -27.15 -14.21
N PHE A 236 -10.37 -27.50 -12.96
CA PHE A 236 -9.67 -26.91 -11.82
C PHE A 236 -8.15 -27.08 -11.96
N LEU A 237 -7.67 -28.29 -12.30
CA LEU A 237 -6.24 -28.54 -12.52
C LEU A 237 -5.67 -27.76 -13.72
N ILE A 238 -6.45 -27.58 -14.79
CA ILE A 238 -6.04 -26.74 -15.94
C ILE A 238 -5.94 -25.27 -15.53
N TRP A 239 -6.85 -24.79 -14.69
CA TRP A 239 -6.78 -23.44 -14.14
C TRP A 239 -5.55 -23.27 -13.22
N VAL A 240 -5.30 -24.22 -12.29
CA VAL A 240 -4.09 -24.20 -11.43
C VAL A 240 -2.81 -24.13 -12.29
N LEU A 241 -2.74 -24.93 -13.36
CA LEU A 241 -1.59 -24.89 -14.27
C LEU A 241 -1.44 -23.52 -14.97
N ALA A 242 -2.54 -22.84 -15.30
CA ALA A 242 -2.50 -21.50 -15.87
C ALA A 242 -1.98 -20.46 -14.86
N GLU A 243 -2.37 -20.57 -13.58
CA GLU A 243 -1.86 -19.70 -12.50
C GLU A 243 -0.36 -19.93 -12.25
N ILE A 244 0.08 -21.19 -12.19
CA ILE A 244 1.51 -21.55 -12.07
C ILE A 244 2.31 -20.99 -13.25
N MET A 245 1.79 -21.11 -14.47
CA MET A 245 2.41 -20.53 -15.65
C MET A 245 2.50 -19.00 -15.55
N GLY A 246 1.47 -18.35 -15.04
CA GLY A 246 1.47 -16.91 -14.81
C GLY A 246 2.51 -16.48 -13.76
N ALA A 247 2.60 -17.19 -12.65
CA ALA A 247 3.63 -16.96 -11.64
C ALA A 247 5.05 -17.17 -12.21
N ALA A 248 5.25 -18.22 -13.03
CA ALA A 248 6.53 -18.48 -13.69
C ALA A 248 6.89 -17.39 -14.74
N LEU A 249 5.92 -16.82 -15.45
CA LEU A 249 6.15 -15.69 -16.37
C LEU A 249 6.61 -14.42 -15.65
N SER A 250 6.21 -14.21 -14.41
CA SER A 250 6.61 -13.06 -13.60
C SER A 250 7.80 -13.34 -12.66
N ALA A 251 8.41 -14.55 -12.76
CA ALA A 251 9.47 -14.96 -11.81
C ALA A 251 10.68 -14.01 -11.78
N TRP A 252 10.97 -13.30 -12.89
CA TRP A 252 12.06 -12.31 -12.96
C TRP A 252 11.90 -11.15 -11.98
N ILE A 253 10.68 -10.85 -11.55
CA ILE A 253 10.41 -9.81 -10.53
C ILE A 253 9.95 -10.45 -9.21
N THR A 254 9.13 -11.50 -9.25
CA THR A 254 8.54 -12.07 -8.03
C THR A 254 9.53 -12.88 -7.21
N LEU A 255 10.50 -13.57 -7.83
CA LEU A 255 11.49 -14.36 -7.10
C LEU A 255 12.50 -13.46 -6.34
N PRO A 256 13.13 -12.44 -6.97
CA PRO A 256 13.99 -11.52 -6.22
C PRO A 256 13.24 -10.80 -5.11
N THR A 257 12.01 -10.34 -5.38
CA THR A 257 11.16 -9.69 -4.37
C THR A 257 10.88 -10.61 -3.19
N PHE A 258 10.54 -11.87 -3.45
CA PHE A 258 10.31 -12.86 -2.40
C PHE A 258 11.56 -13.08 -1.54
N LEU A 259 12.73 -13.21 -2.16
CA LEU A 259 14.01 -13.38 -1.45
C LEU A 259 14.36 -12.11 -0.64
N SER A 260 14.13 -10.92 -1.18
CA SER A 260 14.32 -9.66 -0.46
C SER A 260 13.42 -9.56 0.78
N LEU A 261 12.15 -9.94 0.66
CA LEU A 261 11.23 -9.98 1.80
C LEU A 261 11.65 -11.01 2.86
N PHE A 262 12.18 -12.16 2.45
CA PHE A 262 12.59 -13.22 3.38
C PHE A 262 13.85 -12.86 4.17
N ASN A 263 14.78 -12.14 3.54
CA ASN A 263 16.02 -11.70 4.19
C ASN A 263 15.83 -10.44 5.05
N GLY A 264 14.78 -9.64 4.75
CA GLY A 264 14.43 -8.42 5.46
C GLY A 264 13.29 -8.56 6.45
N VAL A 265 12.83 -9.81 6.74
CA VAL A 265 11.65 -9.97 7.60
C VAL A 265 11.96 -9.40 8.99
N ARG A 266 11.29 -8.31 9.31
CA ARG A 266 10.96 -7.95 10.69
C ARG A 266 10.45 -9.20 11.38
N GLU A 267 10.93 -9.47 12.58
CA GLU A 267 10.19 -10.35 13.48
C GLU A 267 8.74 -9.86 13.51
N PRO A 268 7.76 -10.78 13.39
CA PRO A 268 6.37 -10.36 13.41
C PRO A 268 6.20 -9.48 14.65
N PHE A 269 5.85 -8.22 14.41
CA PHE A 269 5.45 -7.33 15.47
C PHE A 269 4.30 -8.01 16.17
N GLU A 270 4.55 -8.64 17.31
CA GLU A 270 3.53 -9.07 18.25
C GLU A 270 2.87 -7.80 18.79
N SER A 271 2.11 -7.13 17.93
CA SER A 271 1.24 -6.07 18.38
C SER A 271 0.21 -6.73 19.28
N GLU A 272 0.22 -6.40 20.54
CA GLU A 272 -0.91 -6.66 21.46
C GLU A 272 -2.25 -6.17 20.88
N VAL A 273 -2.21 -5.27 19.90
CA VAL A 273 -3.32 -4.82 19.04
C VAL A 273 -3.95 -5.98 18.25
N GLY A 274 -3.29 -7.11 18.04
CA GLY A 274 -3.85 -8.27 17.31
C GLY A 274 -4.92 -9.05 18.06
N ALA A 275 -4.87 -9.10 19.38
CA ALA A 275 -5.79 -9.91 20.20
C ALA A 275 -7.19 -9.28 20.33
N GLU A 276 -7.35 -7.96 20.21
CA GLU A 276 -8.63 -7.27 20.40
C GLU A 276 -9.48 -7.10 19.13
N ARG A 277 -9.00 -7.47 17.94
CA ARG A 277 -9.68 -7.23 16.65
C ARG A 277 -10.73 -8.30 16.27
N VAL A 278 -11.45 -8.87 17.22
CA VAL A 278 -12.59 -9.75 16.90
C VAL A 278 -13.79 -8.90 16.48
N LEU A 279 -14.06 -8.81 15.18
CA LEU A 279 -15.26 -8.13 14.70
C LEU A 279 -16.50 -9.00 14.85
N THR A 280 -17.58 -8.41 15.36
CA THR A 280 -18.91 -9.03 15.21
C THR A 280 -19.36 -8.90 13.75
N PRO A 281 -20.21 -9.84 13.23
CA PRO A 281 -20.76 -9.73 11.87
C PRO A 281 -21.49 -8.39 11.62
N VAL A 282 -22.10 -7.81 12.65
CA VAL A 282 -22.77 -6.50 12.54
C VAL A 282 -21.74 -5.39 12.33
N LYS A 283 -20.64 -5.41 13.08
CA LYS A 283 -19.54 -4.44 12.93
C LYS A 283 -18.84 -4.63 11.58
N ALA A 284 -18.54 -5.85 11.17
CA ALA A 284 -17.89 -6.17 9.90
C ALA A 284 -18.68 -5.69 8.67
N LEU A 285 -20.02 -5.76 8.72
CA LEU A 285 -20.87 -5.33 7.62
C LEU A 285 -21.43 -3.90 7.79
N SER A 286 -21.06 -3.17 8.84
CA SER A 286 -21.61 -1.83 9.12
C SER A 286 -21.37 -0.83 7.99
N ARG A 287 -20.22 -0.90 7.29
CA ARG A 287 -19.84 0.03 6.22
C ARG A 287 -20.36 -0.36 4.82
N ILE A 288 -21.45 -1.14 4.74
CA ILE A 288 -22.26 -1.27 3.51
C ILE A 288 -23.11 -0.02 3.26
N PHE A 289 -23.33 0.80 4.29
CA PHE A 289 -24.06 2.06 4.22
C PHE A 289 -23.17 3.19 3.68
N SER A 290 -23.80 4.19 3.06
CA SER A 290 -23.12 5.38 2.55
C SER A 290 -22.73 6.32 3.69
N LEU A 291 -21.70 7.13 3.48
CA LEU A 291 -21.12 8.08 4.43
C LEU A 291 -20.50 7.44 5.69
N ALA A 292 -20.17 6.16 5.64
CA ALA A 292 -19.61 5.40 6.76
C ALA A 292 -18.05 5.43 6.75
N PHE A 293 -17.46 6.59 6.45
CA PHE A 293 -16.02 6.83 6.50
C PHE A 293 -15.69 7.85 7.59
N ASP A 294 -14.58 7.65 8.29
CA ASP A 294 -13.88 8.59 9.16
C ASP A 294 -12.36 8.37 9.03
N THR A 295 -11.55 9.29 9.54
CA THR A 295 -10.07 9.21 9.46
C THR A 295 -9.51 8.04 10.26
N GLU A 296 -10.10 7.69 11.41
CA GLU A 296 -9.73 6.50 12.17
C GLU A 296 -9.90 5.21 11.36
N SER A 297 -10.79 5.23 10.36
CA SER A 297 -11.01 4.09 9.47
C SER A 297 -9.79 3.68 8.65
N LEU A 298 -8.80 4.54 8.49
CA LEU A 298 -7.54 4.21 7.80
C LEU A 298 -6.66 3.28 8.64
N TYR A 299 -6.75 3.38 9.97
CA TYR A 299 -5.92 2.60 10.89
C TYR A 299 -6.69 1.50 11.63
N PHE A 300 -7.89 1.82 12.13
CA PHE A 300 -8.70 0.95 12.99
C PHE A 300 -10.10 0.65 12.40
N GLY A 301 -10.27 0.84 11.10
CA GLY A 301 -11.56 0.71 10.40
C GLY A 301 -12.10 -0.71 10.33
N THR A 302 -13.29 -0.81 9.77
CA THR A 302 -13.96 -2.06 9.41
C THR A 302 -14.01 -2.19 7.89
N PRO A 303 -14.35 -3.38 7.32
CA PRO A 303 -14.39 -3.59 5.88
C PRO A 303 -15.21 -2.53 5.13
N ALA A 304 -14.62 -1.85 4.14
CA ALA A 304 -15.25 -0.76 3.39
C ALA A 304 -16.09 -1.30 2.21
N LEU A 305 -17.35 -1.63 2.46
CA LEU A 305 -18.22 -2.40 1.57
C LEU A 305 -19.29 -1.59 0.83
N CYS A 306 -19.33 -0.27 0.98
CA CYS A 306 -20.34 0.57 0.33
C CYS A 306 -20.24 0.47 -1.20
N ILE A 307 -21.36 0.15 -1.85
CA ILE A 307 -21.51 0.11 -3.32
C ILE A 307 -22.69 0.98 -3.79
N GLY A 308 -23.18 1.84 -2.90
CA GLY A 308 -24.40 2.60 -3.02
C GLY A 308 -25.64 1.82 -2.58
N ILE A 309 -26.56 2.49 -1.92
CA ILE A 309 -27.75 1.88 -1.30
C ILE A 309 -28.68 1.18 -2.32
N PRO A 310 -29.01 1.77 -3.49
CA PRO A 310 -29.79 1.07 -4.50
C PRO A 310 -29.11 -0.23 -4.98
N CYS A 311 -27.79 -0.24 -5.14
CA CYS A 311 -27.03 -1.42 -5.53
C CYS A 311 -27.05 -2.48 -4.39
N THR A 312 -26.84 -2.07 -3.15
CA THR A 312 -26.91 -2.95 -1.95
C THR A 312 -28.31 -3.58 -1.82
N MET A 313 -29.37 -2.83 -2.06
CA MET A 313 -30.73 -3.38 -2.07
C MET A 313 -30.93 -4.42 -3.19
N ALA A 314 -30.31 -4.20 -4.37
CA ALA A 314 -30.33 -5.17 -5.46
C ALA A 314 -29.56 -6.47 -5.14
N VAL A 315 -28.53 -6.42 -4.29
CA VAL A 315 -27.85 -7.63 -3.75
C VAL A 315 -28.82 -8.47 -2.92
N ILE A 316 -29.59 -7.85 -2.02
CA ILE A 316 -30.56 -8.58 -1.21
C ILE A 316 -31.66 -9.17 -2.11
N LEU A 317 -32.14 -8.39 -3.09
CA LEU A 317 -33.14 -8.85 -4.09
C LEU A 317 -32.64 -10.03 -4.93
N PHE A 318 -31.32 -10.17 -5.15
CA PHE A 318 -30.72 -11.30 -5.87
C PHE A 318 -31.13 -12.64 -5.25
N PHE A 319 -31.12 -12.75 -3.93
CA PHE A 319 -31.49 -13.99 -3.23
C PHE A 319 -32.99 -14.35 -3.32
N PHE A 320 -33.86 -13.37 -3.57
CA PHE A 320 -35.28 -13.58 -3.78
C PHE A 320 -35.67 -13.77 -5.26
N ASN A 321 -34.77 -13.50 -6.19
CA ASN A 321 -35.08 -13.51 -7.62
C ASN A 321 -35.24 -14.95 -8.18
N ARG A 322 -36.39 -15.24 -8.69
CA ARG A 322 -36.80 -16.58 -9.17
C ARG A 322 -36.24 -16.95 -10.54
N GLU A 323 -35.80 -15.97 -11.34
CA GLU A 323 -35.06 -16.23 -12.61
C GLU A 323 -33.60 -16.61 -12.38
N ILE A 324 -33.10 -16.46 -11.15
CA ILE A 324 -31.75 -16.85 -10.80
C ILE A 324 -31.78 -18.28 -10.22
N PRO A 325 -31.07 -19.24 -10.82
CA PRO A 325 -31.03 -20.60 -10.32
C PRO A 325 -30.59 -20.67 -8.84
N VAL A 326 -31.22 -21.55 -8.07
CA VAL A 326 -30.93 -21.72 -6.63
C VAL A 326 -29.42 -21.97 -6.40
N ARG A 327 -28.79 -22.79 -7.24
CA ARG A 327 -27.35 -23.09 -7.15
C ARG A 327 -26.48 -21.83 -7.17
N ARG A 328 -26.82 -20.83 -8.00
CA ARG A 328 -26.08 -19.56 -8.08
C ARG A 328 -26.29 -18.71 -6.85
N ARG A 329 -27.51 -18.71 -6.30
CA ARG A 329 -27.81 -18.00 -5.04
C ARG A 329 -27.08 -18.64 -3.88
N VAL A 330 -27.05 -20.00 -3.81
CA VAL A 330 -26.26 -20.74 -2.82
C VAL A 330 -24.78 -20.45 -2.97
N PHE A 331 -24.21 -20.52 -4.20
CA PHE A 331 -22.82 -20.19 -4.45
C PHE A 331 -22.45 -18.79 -3.94
N ALA A 332 -23.22 -17.76 -4.36
CA ALA A 332 -22.97 -16.38 -3.92
C ALA A 332 -23.14 -16.24 -2.41
N GLY A 333 -24.16 -16.87 -1.81
CA GLY A 333 -24.34 -16.86 -0.35
C GLY A 333 -23.19 -17.51 0.41
N THR A 334 -22.66 -18.63 -0.09
CA THR A 334 -21.49 -19.29 0.50
C THR A 334 -20.27 -18.36 0.46
N VAL A 335 -19.99 -17.69 -0.68
CA VAL A 335 -18.88 -16.74 -0.78
C VAL A 335 -19.05 -15.56 0.18
N VAL A 336 -20.27 -14.98 0.26
CA VAL A 336 -20.55 -13.88 1.20
C VAL A 336 -20.31 -14.31 2.65
N ILE A 337 -20.77 -15.52 3.03
CA ILE A 337 -20.60 -16.05 4.39
C ILE A 337 -19.11 -16.26 4.69
N LEU A 338 -18.35 -16.90 3.77
CA LEU A 338 -16.92 -17.15 3.97
C LEU A 338 -16.12 -15.84 4.07
N MET A 339 -16.41 -14.86 3.23
CA MET A 339 -15.76 -13.54 3.30
C MET A 339 -16.13 -12.81 4.60
N THR A 340 -17.39 -12.83 5.02
CA THR A 340 -17.79 -12.22 6.30
C THR A 340 -17.11 -12.93 7.48
N ALA A 341 -16.99 -14.26 7.43
CA ALA A 341 -16.29 -15.02 8.47
C ALA A 341 -14.80 -14.65 8.51
N SER A 342 -14.15 -14.41 7.36
CA SER A 342 -12.74 -13.99 7.33
C SER A 342 -12.52 -12.61 7.98
N PHE A 343 -13.48 -11.71 7.92
CA PHE A 343 -13.41 -10.42 8.64
C PHE A 343 -13.60 -10.55 10.15
N CYS A 344 -14.28 -11.61 10.60
CA CYS A 344 -14.62 -11.79 12.01
C CYS A 344 -13.63 -12.70 12.77
N VAL A 345 -12.86 -13.51 12.06
CA VAL A 345 -11.94 -14.51 12.64
C VAL A 345 -10.50 -14.10 12.35
N PRO A 346 -9.72 -13.63 13.35
CA PRO A 346 -8.35 -13.13 13.16
C PRO A 346 -7.44 -14.09 12.40
N ALA A 347 -7.49 -15.38 12.68
CA ALA A 347 -6.70 -16.40 11.97
C ALA A 347 -7.01 -16.48 10.47
N LEU A 348 -8.25 -16.16 10.05
CA LEU A 348 -8.64 -16.11 8.63
C LEU A 348 -8.21 -14.78 7.98
N ASP A 349 -8.22 -13.68 8.75
CA ASP A 349 -7.71 -12.38 8.32
C ASP A 349 -6.20 -12.47 8.00
N LEU A 350 -5.43 -13.10 8.88
CA LEU A 350 -4.00 -13.35 8.67
C LEU A 350 -3.68 -14.07 7.35
N ILE A 351 -4.55 -14.97 6.88
CA ILE A 351 -4.35 -15.67 5.60
C ILE A 351 -4.32 -14.68 4.44
N TRP A 352 -5.13 -13.63 4.46
CA TRP A 352 -5.15 -12.59 3.42
C TRP A 352 -3.87 -11.73 3.39
N HIS A 353 -3.16 -11.69 4.50
CA HIS A 353 -1.98 -10.85 4.71
C HIS A 353 -0.68 -11.65 4.85
N ALA A 354 -0.66 -12.90 4.37
CA ALA A 354 0.50 -13.79 4.41
C ALA A 354 1.09 -14.02 5.83
N GLY A 355 0.22 -14.01 6.85
CA GLY A 355 0.59 -14.29 8.24
C GLY A 355 0.96 -13.05 9.08
N VAL A 356 0.87 -11.84 8.52
CA VAL A 356 1.22 -10.59 9.23
C VAL A 356 0.02 -9.65 9.26
N HIS A 357 -0.31 -9.08 10.42
CA HIS A 357 -1.34 -8.05 10.49
C HIS A 357 -0.82 -6.73 9.91
N PRO A 358 -1.58 -6.08 9.00
CA PRO A 358 -1.17 -4.77 8.49
C PRO A 358 -1.31 -3.70 9.58
N SER A 359 -0.32 -2.82 9.71
CA SER A 359 -0.33 -1.70 10.65
C SER A 359 -1.33 -0.59 10.30
N GLY A 360 -1.75 -0.52 9.03
CA GLY A 360 -2.78 0.42 8.55
C GLY A 360 -3.61 -0.19 7.43
N TYR A 361 -4.68 0.51 7.02
CA TYR A 361 -5.57 0.10 5.91
C TYR A 361 -6.11 -1.33 6.08
N PRO A 362 -6.86 -1.62 7.15
CA PRO A 362 -7.30 -2.98 7.48
C PRO A 362 -8.32 -3.52 6.47
N TYR A 363 -8.46 -4.84 6.41
CA TYR A 363 -9.44 -5.53 5.55
C TYR A 363 -9.28 -5.21 4.06
N ARG A 364 -8.02 -5.24 3.57
CA ARG A 364 -7.67 -4.94 2.17
C ARG A 364 -8.39 -5.86 1.17
N GLU A 365 -8.73 -7.08 1.58
CA GLU A 365 -9.50 -8.05 0.81
C GLU A 365 -11.00 -7.71 0.65
N SER A 366 -11.52 -6.69 1.36
CA SER A 366 -12.96 -6.37 1.34
C SER A 366 -13.45 -5.85 -0.02
N VAL A 367 -12.57 -5.35 -0.90
CA VAL A 367 -12.89 -5.02 -2.29
C VAL A 367 -13.45 -6.22 -3.07
N LEU A 368 -13.01 -7.43 -2.72
CA LEU A 368 -13.42 -8.68 -3.37
C LEU A 368 -14.88 -9.01 -3.06
N LEU A 369 -15.33 -8.72 -1.83
CA LEU A 369 -16.74 -8.84 -1.49
C LEU A 369 -17.58 -7.79 -2.24
N SER A 370 -17.08 -6.55 -2.37
CA SER A 370 -17.73 -5.50 -3.19
C SER A 370 -17.88 -5.94 -4.64
N PHE A 371 -16.86 -6.60 -5.22
CA PHE A 371 -16.91 -7.19 -6.57
C PHE A 371 -18.02 -8.24 -6.71
N VAL A 372 -18.18 -9.14 -5.73
CA VAL A 372 -19.26 -10.16 -5.71
C VAL A 372 -20.62 -9.49 -5.59
N MET A 373 -20.76 -8.51 -4.69
CA MET A 373 -22.01 -7.77 -4.46
C MET A 373 -22.46 -7.05 -5.74
N VAL A 374 -21.58 -6.30 -6.40
CA VAL A 374 -21.88 -5.59 -7.65
C VAL A 374 -22.27 -6.57 -8.76
N THR A 375 -21.57 -7.70 -8.86
CA THR A 375 -21.86 -8.76 -9.85
C THR A 375 -23.26 -9.37 -9.62
N ALA A 376 -23.62 -9.67 -8.37
CA ALA A 376 -24.94 -10.20 -8.00
C ALA A 376 -26.06 -9.18 -8.25
N ALA A 377 -25.84 -7.92 -7.90
CA ALA A 377 -26.78 -6.84 -8.14
C ALA A 377 -27.05 -6.64 -9.63
N CYS A 378 -25.99 -6.64 -10.46
CA CYS A 378 -26.11 -6.56 -11.91
C CYS A 378 -26.97 -7.71 -12.48
N GLU A 379 -26.69 -8.96 -12.08
CA GLU A 379 -27.47 -10.11 -12.51
C GLU A 379 -28.95 -10.01 -12.11
N CYS A 380 -29.20 -9.57 -10.88
CA CYS A 380 -30.55 -9.37 -10.36
C CYS A 380 -31.37 -8.42 -11.22
N ILE A 381 -30.80 -7.27 -11.56
CA ILE A 381 -31.50 -6.24 -12.34
C ILE A 381 -31.69 -6.66 -13.80
N LEU A 382 -30.73 -7.33 -14.39
CA LEU A 382 -30.85 -7.88 -15.75
C LEU A 382 -31.94 -8.96 -15.85
N LYS A 383 -32.22 -9.69 -14.74
CA LYS A 383 -33.23 -10.75 -14.62
C LYS A 383 -34.46 -10.31 -13.77
N ARG A 384 -34.78 -9.03 -13.79
CA ARG A 384 -35.81 -8.43 -12.89
C ARG A 384 -37.21 -9.01 -13.00
N LYS A 385 -37.53 -9.75 -14.07
CA LYS A 385 -38.86 -10.40 -14.25
C LYS A 385 -39.17 -11.40 -13.14
N GLY A 386 -38.15 -12.02 -12.54
CA GLY A 386 -38.32 -12.95 -11.42
C GLY A 386 -38.67 -12.31 -10.09
N LEU A 387 -38.72 -10.98 -10.01
CA LEU A 387 -38.97 -10.23 -8.78
C LEU A 387 -40.46 -9.97 -8.55
N LYS A 388 -40.86 -9.93 -7.28
CA LYS A 388 -42.20 -9.50 -6.83
C LYS A 388 -42.05 -8.24 -5.98
N VAL A 389 -43.13 -7.42 -5.89
CA VAL A 389 -43.14 -6.21 -5.04
C VAL A 389 -42.86 -6.58 -3.57
N ARG A 390 -43.42 -7.70 -3.09
CA ARG A 390 -43.13 -8.22 -1.75
C ARG A 390 -41.59 -8.38 -1.52
N ASP A 391 -40.87 -8.84 -2.50
CA ASP A 391 -39.41 -9.07 -2.38
C ASP A 391 -38.68 -7.73 -2.16
N ALA A 392 -39.11 -6.66 -2.83
CA ALA A 392 -38.58 -5.31 -2.63
C ALA A 392 -38.88 -4.77 -1.23
N VAL A 393 -40.09 -4.98 -0.75
CA VAL A 393 -40.50 -4.56 0.61
C VAL A 393 -39.69 -5.32 1.67
N ILE A 394 -39.55 -6.64 1.52
CA ILE A 394 -38.72 -7.45 2.44
C ILE A 394 -37.25 -7.00 2.41
N SER A 395 -36.71 -6.73 1.24
CA SER A 395 -35.31 -6.26 1.11
C SER A 395 -35.06 -4.91 1.79
N ALA A 396 -36.01 -3.98 1.63
CA ALA A 396 -35.96 -2.68 2.31
C ALA A 396 -36.10 -2.83 3.83
N ALA A 397 -37.01 -3.68 4.28
CA ALA A 397 -37.22 -3.95 5.71
C ALA A 397 -35.98 -4.60 6.36
N LEU A 398 -35.34 -5.55 5.68
CA LEU A 398 -34.10 -6.17 6.15
C LEU A 398 -32.96 -5.13 6.25
N LEU A 399 -32.82 -4.26 5.25
CA LEU A 399 -31.75 -3.24 5.22
C LEU A 399 -32.02 -2.15 6.29
N LEU A 400 -33.27 -1.71 6.48
CA LEU A 400 -33.68 -0.81 7.57
C LEU A 400 -33.48 -1.44 8.95
N GLY A 401 -33.82 -2.71 9.10
CA GLY A 401 -33.62 -3.47 10.34
C GLY A 401 -32.13 -3.55 10.66
N PHE A 402 -31.28 -3.79 9.66
CA PHE A 402 -29.82 -3.81 9.82
C PHE A 402 -29.28 -2.42 10.16
N LEU A 403 -29.79 -1.35 9.54
CA LEU A 403 -29.41 0.04 9.88
C LEU A 403 -29.75 0.37 11.34
N VAL A 404 -30.90 -0.12 11.85
CA VAL A 404 -31.29 0.04 13.26
C VAL A 404 -30.34 -0.75 14.19
N LEU A 405 -29.92 -1.95 13.80
CA LEU A 405 -28.92 -2.73 14.56
C LEU A 405 -27.59 -2.01 14.64
N VAL A 406 -27.08 -1.48 13.51
CA VAL A 406 -25.85 -0.70 13.45
C VAL A 406 -25.95 0.56 14.32
N LYS A 407 -27.08 1.29 14.25
CA LYS A 407 -27.32 2.45 15.11
C LYS A 407 -27.25 2.10 16.61
N ARG A 408 -27.80 0.94 17.01
CA ARG A 408 -27.78 0.49 18.42
C ARG A 408 -26.36 0.17 18.93
N GLN A 409 -25.43 -0.16 18.05
CA GLN A 409 -24.01 -0.41 18.39
C GLN A 409 -23.20 0.89 18.56
N ASN A 410 -23.79 2.04 18.20
CA ASN A 410 -23.23 3.37 18.37
C ASN A 410 -21.86 3.57 17.71
N PHE A 411 -21.60 2.96 16.56
CA PHE A 411 -20.34 3.12 15.81
C PHE A 411 -20.14 4.58 15.39
N THR A 412 -18.93 5.11 15.62
CA THR A 412 -18.54 6.49 15.31
C THR A 412 -18.73 6.84 13.84
N CYS A 413 -18.41 5.92 12.94
CA CYS A 413 -18.50 6.13 11.50
C CYS A 413 -19.91 6.33 10.95
N LEU A 414 -20.98 5.93 11.69
CA LEU A 414 -22.37 5.99 11.20
C LEU A 414 -23.35 6.52 12.26
N GLN A 415 -23.27 7.81 12.55
CA GLN A 415 -24.08 8.51 13.55
C GLN A 415 -24.83 9.72 12.96
N GLY A 416 -25.70 10.33 13.74
CA GLY A 416 -26.38 11.58 13.41
C GLY A 416 -27.19 11.52 12.10
N PHE A 417 -26.99 12.52 11.25
CA PHE A 417 -27.71 12.67 9.98
C PHE A 417 -27.46 11.52 8.99
N LYS A 418 -26.32 10.82 9.10
CA LYS A 418 -25.97 9.69 8.23
C LYS A 418 -26.98 8.56 8.29
N ILE A 419 -27.59 8.31 9.47
CA ILE A 419 -28.65 7.32 9.65
C ILE A 419 -29.91 7.72 8.85
N PHE A 420 -30.32 9.00 8.94
CA PHE A 420 -31.48 9.51 8.21
C PHE A 420 -31.24 9.52 6.70
N TYR A 421 -30.03 9.87 6.25
CA TYR A 421 -29.62 9.83 4.85
C TYR A 421 -29.79 8.41 4.27
N ASN A 422 -29.22 7.41 4.93
CA ASN A 422 -29.34 6.02 4.50
C ASN A 422 -30.79 5.51 4.53
N ALA A 423 -31.57 5.85 5.55
CA ALA A 423 -32.99 5.50 5.62
C ALA A 423 -33.78 6.12 4.47
N ALA A 424 -33.53 7.38 4.13
CA ALA A 424 -34.16 8.06 3.00
C ALA A 424 -33.81 7.41 1.66
N LEU A 425 -32.54 7.04 1.46
CA LEU A 425 -32.09 6.32 0.25
C LEU A 425 -32.74 4.93 0.15
N ILE A 426 -32.89 4.19 1.24
CA ILE A 426 -33.56 2.90 1.26
C ILE A 426 -35.04 3.09 0.88
N ALA A 427 -35.73 4.09 1.44
CA ALA A 427 -37.13 4.39 1.11
C ALA A 427 -37.31 4.81 -0.36
N ALA A 428 -36.44 5.70 -0.87
CA ALA A 428 -36.45 6.10 -2.27
C ALA A 428 -36.17 4.90 -3.22
N SER A 429 -35.20 4.07 -2.88
CA SER A 429 -34.88 2.85 -3.64
C SER A 429 -36.07 1.88 -3.66
N LEU A 430 -36.75 1.68 -2.52
CA LEU A 430 -37.95 0.85 -2.45
C LEU A 430 -39.03 1.33 -3.41
N VAL A 431 -39.35 2.64 -3.40
CA VAL A 431 -40.35 3.22 -4.30
C VAL A 431 -40.00 2.96 -5.76
N LEU A 432 -38.73 3.22 -6.13
CA LEU A 432 -38.28 3.04 -7.51
C LEU A 432 -38.25 1.57 -7.94
N PHE A 433 -37.88 0.63 -7.06
CA PHE A 433 -37.92 -0.80 -7.35
C PHE A 433 -39.36 -1.31 -7.49
N VAL A 434 -40.31 -0.83 -6.66
CA VAL A 434 -41.71 -1.15 -6.78
C VAL A 434 -42.28 -0.68 -8.12
N LEU A 435 -41.98 0.56 -8.52
CA LEU A 435 -42.38 1.10 -9.82
C LEU A 435 -41.80 0.29 -10.97
N LEU A 436 -40.51 -0.06 -10.91
CA LEU A 436 -39.78 -0.84 -11.91
C LEU A 436 -40.40 -2.25 -12.08
N ILE A 437 -40.70 -2.93 -10.98
CA ILE A 437 -41.30 -4.26 -10.97
C ILE A 437 -42.76 -4.21 -11.49
N HIS A 438 -43.54 -3.21 -11.09
CA HIS A 438 -44.95 -3.06 -11.49
C HIS A 438 -45.06 -2.76 -12.99
N ALA A 439 -44.30 -1.80 -13.50
CA ALA A 439 -44.30 -1.43 -14.90
C ALA A 439 -43.79 -2.57 -15.78
N GLY A 440 -42.73 -3.31 -15.34
CA GLY A 440 -42.23 -4.47 -16.07
C GLY A 440 -43.25 -5.61 -16.22
N LYS A 441 -44.07 -5.88 -15.21
CA LYS A 441 -45.14 -6.89 -15.30
C LYS A 441 -46.27 -6.48 -16.21
N LYS A 442 -46.62 -5.19 -16.22
CA LYS A 442 -47.65 -4.64 -17.08
C LYS A 442 -47.24 -4.70 -18.56
N ASP A 443 -46.01 -4.34 -18.90
CA ASP A 443 -45.46 -4.46 -20.25
C ASP A 443 -45.44 -5.90 -20.75
N ALA A 444 -45.02 -6.88 -19.93
CA ALA A 444 -45.04 -8.30 -20.27
C ALA A 444 -46.50 -8.84 -20.53
N LYS A 445 -47.44 -8.39 -19.73
CA LYS A 445 -48.86 -8.81 -19.87
C LYS A 445 -49.50 -8.22 -21.12
N GLU A 446 -49.13 -6.99 -21.47
CA GLU A 446 -49.65 -6.32 -22.68
C GLU A 446 -49.03 -6.92 -23.96
N LYS A 447 -47.72 -7.27 -23.95
CA LYS A 447 -47.07 -7.99 -25.04
C LYS A 447 -47.65 -9.39 -25.31
N ASN A 448 -47.94 -10.14 -24.24
CA ASN A 448 -48.58 -11.45 -24.40
C ASN A 448 -50.03 -11.36 -24.90
N ARG A 449 -50.76 -10.31 -24.55
CA ARG A 449 -52.13 -10.06 -25.09
C ARG A 449 -52.09 -9.66 -26.54
N SER A 450 -51.08 -8.89 -27.00
CA SER A 450 -50.96 -8.54 -28.41
C SER A 450 -50.48 -9.73 -29.29
N ALA A 451 -49.60 -10.60 -28.75
CA ALA A 451 -49.15 -11.81 -29.43
C ALA A 451 -50.28 -12.86 -29.54
N GLY A 452 -51.10 -13.01 -28.49
CA GLY A 452 -52.26 -13.91 -28.52
C GLY A 452 -53.45 -13.49 -29.41
N ARG A 453 -53.52 -12.19 -29.79
CA ARG A 453 -54.50 -11.66 -30.76
C ARG A 453 -54.03 -11.77 -32.24
N GLY A 454 -52.74 -11.99 -32.49
CA GLY A 454 -52.17 -12.18 -33.85
C GLY A 454 -52.12 -13.67 -34.32
N GLY A 455 -52.47 -14.63 -33.41
CA GLY A 455 -52.40 -16.07 -33.71
C GLY A 455 -53.75 -16.77 -33.96
N GLY A 456 -54.87 -16.05 -34.08
CA GLY A 456 -56.17 -16.66 -34.34
C GLY A 456 -56.74 -16.15 -35.66
N ASN A 457 -56.47 -16.85 -36.75
CA ASN A 457 -57.22 -17.04 -37.98
C ASN A 457 -56.31 -17.10 -39.22
N THR A 458 -55.81 -18.30 -39.50
CA THR A 458 -55.44 -18.71 -40.86
C THR A 458 -55.77 -20.20 -41.02
N ALA A 459 -57.06 -20.51 -41.14
CA ALA A 459 -57.55 -21.72 -41.78
C ALA A 459 -58.99 -21.45 -42.19
N ALA A 460 -59.19 -20.88 -43.36
CA ALA A 460 -60.41 -21.13 -44.19
C ALA A 460 -60.26 -20.39 -45.55
N ASN A 461 -60.17 -21.21 -46.62
CA ASN A 461 -60.65 -21.07 -47.99
C ASN A 461 -60.54 -19.76 -48.80
N PRO A 462 -60.05 -19.85 -50.00
CA PRO A 462 -60.13 -18.80 -51.02
C PRO A 462 -61.40 -19.07 -51.90
N ALA A 463 -62.45 -18.26 -51.81
CA ALA A 463 -63.41 -17.96 -52.86
C ALA A 463 -64.48 -17.00 -52.34
N ALA A 464 -64.52 -15.81 -52.88
CA ALA A 464 -65.68 -15.04 -53.39
C ALA A 464 -65.53 -13.51 -53.18
N SER A 465 -65.39 -12.88 -54.31
CA SER A 465 -65.93 -11.56 -54.80
C SER A 465 -66.12 -10.37 -53.89
N GLU A 466 -65.48 -9.30 -54.27
CA GLU A 466 -65.96 -7.91 -54.40
C GLU A 466 -67.24 -7.53 -53.70
N THR A 467 -67.21 -6.53 -52.79
CA THR A 467 -68.01 -5.30 -52.86
C THR A 467 -67.51 -4.24 -51.85
N CYS A 468 -67.56 -3.01 -52.30
CA CYS A 468 -67.28 -1.76 -51.59
C CYS A 468 -68.03 -1.60 -50.29
N GLY A 469 -67.42 -1.01 -49.29
CA GLY A 469 -68.02 -0.49 -48.06
C GLY A 469 -67.07 0.37 -47.25
N ALA A 470 -67.17 1.67 -47.44
CA ALA A 470 -66.59 2.69 -46.64
C ALA A 470 -67.15 2.65 -45.21
N GLY A 471 -66.24 2.75 -44.18
CA GLY A 471 -66.71 3.08 -42.84
C GLY A 471 -66.02 2.26 -41.74
N ALA A 472 -65.17 2.91 -41.01
CA ALA A 472 -64.86 2.77 -39.60
C ALA A 472 -63.31 2.90 -39.29
N GLY A 473 -62.86 4.09 -39.43
CA GLY A 473 -61.60 4.50 -38.75
C GLY A 473 -61.94 4.91 -37.32
N ALA A 474 -61.97 4.03 -36.36
CA ALA A 474 -61.94 4.36 -34.96
C ALA A 474 -61.92 3.05 -34.13
N GLU A 475 -60.76 2.74 -33.56
CA GLU A 475 -60.60 2.04 -32.28
C GLU A 475 -59.29 1.22 -32.15
N GLN A 476 -58.21 1.72 -32.74
CA GLN A 476 -56.89 1.14 -32.39
C GLN A 476 -55.99 2.02 -31.50
N LYS A 477 -56.47 3.24 -31.12
CA LYS A 477 -55.70 4.18 -30.28
C LYS A 477 -55.49 3.81 -28.80
N PRO A 478 -56.42 3.18 -28.01
CA PRO A 478 -56.25 3.02 -26.57
C PRO A 478 -55.16 1.99 -26.16
N ALA A 479 -54.96 0.93 -26.95
CA ALA A 479 -53.95 -0.11 -26.63
C ALA A 479 -52.51 0.36 -26.88
N ALA A 480 -52.30 1.04 -28.01
CA ALA A 480 -50.97 1.59 -28.34
C ALA A 480 -50.55 2.74 -27.41
N VAL A 481 -51.49 3.60 -27.00
CA VAL A 481 -51.24 4.67 -26.02
C VAL A 481 -50.95 4.10 -24.64
N LYS A 482 -51.65 3.03 -24.23
CA LYS A 482 -51.43 2.36 -22.93
C LYS A 482 -50.06 1.66 -22.87
N ILE A 483 -49.62 0.96 -23.91
CA ILE A 483 -48.30 0.36 -24.03
C ILE A 483 -47.21 1.45 -24.03
N ARG A 484 -47.40 2.55 -24.74
CA ARG A 484 -46.49 3.67 -24.77
C ARG A 484 -46.29 4.32 -23.40
N ASN A 485 -47.40 4.50 -22.62
CA ASN A 485 -47.32 5.04 -21.26
C ASN A 485 -46.64 4.08 -20.26
N THR A 486 -46.88 2.78 -20.33
CA THR A 486 -46.22 1.77 -19.49
C THR A 486 -44.72 1.75 -19.74
N ASN A 487 -44.28 1.82 -21.03
CA ASN A 487 -42.88 1.89 -21.38
C ASN A 487 -42.20 3.22 -20.90
N ARG A 488 -42.92 4.34 -20.90
CA ARG A 488 -42.45 5.62 -20.36
C ARG A 488 -42.21 5.53 -18.84
N ILE A 489 -43.17 4.98 -18.08
CA ILE A 489 -43.00 4.79 -16.62
C ILE A 489 -41.83 3.85 -16.30
N LEU A 490 -41.68 2.75 -17.04
CA LEU A 490 -40.58 1.82 -16.88
C LEU A 490 -39.22 2.50 -17.13
N SER A 491 -39.14 3.30 -18.19
CA SER A 491 -37.88 4.03 -18.52
C SER A 491 -37.61 5.14 -17.51
N ALA A 492 -38.63 5.86 -17.04
CA ALA A 492 -38.48 6.91 -16.04
C ALA A 492 -38.03 6.34 -14.69
N ALA A 493 -38.64 5.23 -14.22
CA ALA A 493 -38.24 4.59 -12.98
C ALA A 493 -36.81 4.03 -13.03
N ALA A 494 -36.39 3.46 -14.18
CA ALA A 494 -35.05 2.99 -14.39
C ALA A 494 -34.05 4.16 -14.41
N ALA A 495 -34.36 5.27 -15.09
CA ALA A 495 -33.52 6.46 -15.11
C ALA A 495 -33.40 7.10 -13.72
N ALA A 496 -34.49 7.20 -12.97
CA ALA A 496 -34.49 7.72 -11.60
C ALA A 496 -33.63 6.86 -10.68
N LEU A 497 -33.67 5.52 -10.81
CA LEU A 497 -32.83 4.61 -10.03
C LEU A 497 -31.34 4.80 -10.36
N VAL A 498 -31.00 4.98 -11.62
CA VAL A 498 -29.63 5.29 -12.07
C VAL A 498 -29.15 6.62 -11.50
N LEU A 499 -29.99 7.65 -11.55
CA LEU A 499 -29.67 8.96 -10.99
C LEU A 499 -29.50 8.92 -9.47
N LEU A 500 -30.39 8.18 -8.77
CA LEU A 500 -30.27 7.98 -7.32
C LEU A 500 -28.96 7.27 -6.95
N GLN A 501 -28.59 6.23 -7.69
CA GLN A 501 -27.32 5.52 -7.51
C GLN A 501 -26.11 6.43 -7.74
N ALA A 502 -26.12 7.20 -8.84
CA ALA A 502 -25.04 8.12 -9.17
C ALA A 502 -24.92 9.24 -8.12
N ALA A 503 -26.05 9.78 -7.66
CA ALA A 503 -26.07 10.80 -6.60
C ALA A 503 -25.53 10.25 -5.28
N ASP A 504 -25.93 9.03 -4.88
CA ASP A 504 -25.42 8.37 -3.68
C ASP A 504 -23.90 8.16 -3.74
N LEU A 505 -23.38 7.68 -4.88
CA LEU A 505 -21.95 7.50 -5.07
C LEU A 505 -21.18 8.82 -5.01
N LEU A 506 -21.67 9.88 -5.68
CA LEU A 506 -21.05 11.21 -5.66
C LEU A 506 -21.04 11.83 -4.26
N VAL A 507 -22.13 11.72 -3.53
CA VAL A 507 -22.21 12.25 -2.16
C VAL A 507 -21.28 11.47 -1.24
N ASN A 508 -21.22 10.13 -1.37
CA ASN A 508 -20.31 9.30 -0.60
C ASN A 508 -18.83 9.59 -0.92
N GLU A 509 -18.50 9.83 -2.19
CA GLU A 509 -17.17 10.21 -2.64
C GLU A 509 -16.74 11.56 -2.06
N GLY A 510 -17.58 12.59 -2.25
CA GLY A 510 -17.30 13.92 -1.70
C GLY A 510 -17.18 13.92 -0.18
N TYR A 511 -18.00 13.12 0.50
CA TYR A 511 -17.91 12.92 1.95
C TYR A 511 -16.59 12.27 2.36
N THR A 512 -16.20 11.16 1.71
CA THR A 512 -14.96 10.45 1.99
C THR A 512 -13.75 11.35 1.79
N TYR A 513 -13.73 12.12 0.68
CA TYR A 513 -12.67 13.09 0.44
C TYR A 513 -12.64 14.20 1.50
N ALA A 514 -13.78 14.77 1.87
CA ALA A 514 -13.84 15.86 2.85
C ALA A 514 -13.24 15.46 4.20
N TYR A 515 -13.41 14.20 4.62
CA TYR A 515 -12.80 13.68 5.85
C TYR A 515 -11.32 13.33 5.68
N GLY A 516 -10.94 12.66 4.58
CA GLY A 516 -9.53 12.36 4.28
C GLY A 516 -8.67 13.64 4.14
N SER A 517 -9.25 14.70 3.58
CA SER A 517 -8.56 15.98 3.34
C SER A 517 -8.29 16.80 4.62
N MET A 518 -8.76 16.38 5.79
CA MET A 518 -8.45 17.10 7.05
C MET A 518 -6.97 17.02 7.42
N LEU A 519 -6.26 15.99 6.93
CA LEU A 519 -4.84 15.74 7.18
C LEU A 519 -3.96 16.02 5.94
N GLN A 520 -4.48 16.70 4.91
CA GLN A 520 -3.75 16.92 3.66
C GLN A 520 -2.69 18.01 3.76
N VAL A 521 -1.59 17.83 3.06
CA VAL A 521 -0.63 18.88 2.73
C VAL A 521 -1.11 19.61 1.47
N LYS A 522 -1.12 20.96 1.48
CA LYS A 522 -1.51 21.76 0.32
C LYS A 522 -0.46 21.73 -0.78
N ALA A 523 -0.88 21.96 -2.02
CA ALA A 523 0.06 22.01 -3.15
C ALA A 523 1.05 23.18 -3.02
N SER A 524 0.61 24.32 -2.48
CA SER A 524 1.47 25.48 -2.18
C SER A 524 2.50 25.18 -1.11
N GLU A 525 2.12 24.47 -0.03
CA GLU A 525 2.99 24.05 1.05
C GLU A 525 4.05 23.06 0.54
N TYR A 526 3.62 21.98 -0.14
CA TYR A 526 4.55 21.05 -0.79
C TYR A 526 5.57 21.75 -1.69
N ARG A 527 5.12 22.75 -2.46
CA ARG A 527 6.01 23.50 -3.36
C ARG A 527 7.01 24.33 -2.57
N SER A 528 6.57 25.08 -1.56
CA SER A 528 7.42 25.90 -0.72
C SER A 528 8.51 25.10 -0.04
N ASP A 529 8.15 23.97 0.59
CA ASP A 529 9.11 23.10 1.25
C ASP A 529 10.07 22.46 0.25
N SER A 530 9.55 21.98 -0.90
CA SER A 530 10.40 21.38 -1.93
C SER A 530 11.39 22.37 -2.57
N GLU A 531 11.00 23.62 -2.75
CA GLU A 531 11.89 24.67 -3.24
C GLU A 531 12.96 25.04 -2.19
N ARG A 532 12.59 25.17 -0.92
CA ARG A 532 13.51 25.44 0.19
C ARG A 532 14.54 24.32 0.34
N ILE A 533 14.10 23.09 0.60
CA ILE A 533 15.00 21.95 0.86
C ILE A 533 15.83 21.63 -0.38
N GLY A 534 15.21 21.60 -1.56
CA GLY A 534 15.93 21.37 -2.82
C GLY A 534 16.97 22.46 -3.12
N GLY A 535 16.71 23.71 -2.67
CA GLY A 535 17.68 24.81 -2.74
C GLY A 535 18.90 24.54 -1.85
N ILE A 536 18.68 24.15 -0.59
CA ILE A 536 19.73 23.81 0.38
C ILE A 536 20.58 22.64 -0.12
N VAL A 537 19.95 21.52 -0.52
CA VAL A 537 20.67 20.33 -1.04
C VAL A 537 21.50 20.67 -2.27
N LYS A 538 20.96 21.50 -3.18
CA LYS A 538 21.68 21.97 -4.36
C LYS A 538 22.90 22.83 -4.00
N GLU A 539 22.78 23.68 -2.99
CA GLU A 539 23.89 24.50 -2.49
C GLU A 539 25.01 23.63 -1.92
N ILE A 540 24.68 22.65 -1.06
CA ILE A 540 25.61 21.67 -0.52
C ILE A 540 26.34 20.93 -1.64
N LYS A 541 25.60 20.32 -2.58
CA LYS A 541 26.18 19.58 -3.72
C LYS A 541 27.02 20.44 -4.66
N SER A 542 26.78 21.73 -4.70
CA SER A 542 27.56 22.68 -5.50
C SER A 542 28.85 23.09 -4.79
N ALA A 543 28.84 23.12 -3.47
CA ALA A 543 30.01 23.45 -2.64
C ALA A 543 30.94 22.25 -2.44
N ASP A 544 30.40 21.02 -2.37
CA ASP A 544 31.13 19.79 -2.16
C ASP A 544 30.70 18.72 -3.17
N SER A 545 31.64 18.22 -3.95
CA SER A 545 31.47 17.13 -4.92
C SER A 545 31.86 15.75 -4.39
N GLY A 546 32.18 15.64 -3.09
CA GLY A 546 32.59 14.41 -2.44
C GLY A 546 31.44 13.43 -2.24
N PHE A 547 31.73 12.28 -1.67
CA PHE A 547 30.78 11.25 -1.30
C PHE A 547 30.51 11.31 0.21
N TYR A 548 29.33 11.77 0.61
CA TYR A 548 28.95 12.04 2.00
C TYR A 548 27.44 11.84 2.21
N ARG A 549 27.01 11.84 3.47
CA ARG A 549 25.60 11.84 3.85
C ARG A 549 25.14 13.21 4.34
N ILE A 550 23.88 13.50 4.05
CA ILE A 550 23.13 14.67 4.53
C ILE A 550 21.98 14.17 5.38
N GLU A 551 21.70 14.87 6.49
CA GLU A 551 20.50 14.65 7.27
C GLU A 551 19.84 15.95 7.70
N SER A 552 18.66 15.86 8.30
CA SER A 552 17.88 17.02 8.71
C SER A 552 17.37 16.89 10.12
N THR A 553 17.44 17.98 10.87
CA THR A 553 16.74 18.17 12.14
C THR A 553 15.32 18.73 11.98
N ALA A 554 14.93 19.10 10.74
CA ALA A 554 13.60 19.59 10.39
C ALA A 554 13.17 19.08 8.99
N PRO A 555 13.07 17.75 8.80
CA PRO A 555 12.70 17.16 7.51
C PRO A 555 11.24 17.48 7.16
N ARG A 556 10.91 17.49 5.88
CA ARG A 556 9.52 17.49 5.41
C ARG A 556 8.86 16.14 5.68
N THR A 557 9.60 15.08 5.40
CA THR A 557 9.21 13.68 5.67
C THR A 557 10.45 12.83 5.88
N GLU A 558 10.25 11.63 6.40
CA GLU A 558 11.30 10.64 6.63
C GLU A 558 11.95 10.11 5.33
N ASN A 559 11.42 10.45 4.17
CA ASN A 559 11.94 10.06 2.85
C ASN A 559 12.48 11.24 2.04
N ASP A 560 12.90 12.30 2.70
CA ASP A 560 13.43 13.49 2.04
C ASP A 560 14.68 13.19 1.21
N ALA A 561 15.54 12.27 1.63
CA ALA A 561 16.70 11.83 0.88
C ALA A 561 16.31 11.30 -0.52
N MET A 562 15.27 10.46 -0.60
CA MET A 562 14.73 9.99 -1.89
C MET A 562 14.05 11.10 -2.70
N GLN A 563 13.45 12.08 -2.04
CA GLN A 563 12.81 13.19 -2.74
C GLN A 563 13.82 14.14 -3.37
N PHE A 564 14.90 14.45 -2.67
CA PHE A 564 15.88 15.48 -3.04
C PHE A 564 17.19 14.91 -3.55
N ASP A 565 17.26 13.57 -3.74
CA ASP A 565 18.37 12.87 -4.36
C ASP A 565 19.68 13.12 -3.58
N TYR A 566 19.73 12.78 -2.29
CA TYR A 566 20.94 12.80 -1.49
C TYR A 566 21.07 11.52 -0.65
N HIS A 567 22.30 11.16 -0.26
CA HIS A 567 22.55 10.00 0.59
C HIS A 567 22.14 10.30 2.03
N GLY A 568 21.32 9.47 2.64
CA GLY A 568 20.74 9.69 3.96
C GLY A 568 20.58 8.45 4.82
N VAL A 569 20.20 8.67 6.07
CA VAL A 569 19.90 7.64 7.07
C VAL A 569 18.39 7.40 7.14
N ASN A 570 17.61 8.49 7.15
CA ASN A 570 16.16 8.42 7.27
C ASN A 570 15.50 7.61 6.17
N SER A 571 14.53 6.80 6.54
CA SER A 571 13.69 6.06 5.61
C SER A 571 12.40 5.62 6.28
N TYR A 572 11.28 5.71 5.58
CA TYR A 572 10.01 5.15 5.99
C TYR A 572 9.41 4.30 4.88
N SER A 573 9.50 2.99 5.01
CA SER A 573 9.05 2.05 4.00
C SER A 573 8.42 0.80 4.65
N SER A 574 7.49 0.15 3.95
CA SER A 574 6.92 -1.12 4.39
C SER A 574 7.89 -2.31 4.26
N ILE A 575 9.11 -2.09 3.71
CA ILE A 575 10.10 -3.14 3.42
C ILE A 575 11.45 -2.67 3.96
N GLU A 576 11.63 -2.71 5.27
CA GLU A 576 12.88 -2.30 5.92
C GLU A 576 13.62 -3.43 6.60
N GLN A 577 14.96 -3.25 6.76
CA GLN A 577 15.83 -4.22 7.42
C GLN A 577 15.93 -3.90 8.92
N ASN A 578 15.62 -4.88 9.77
CA ASN A 578 15.70 -4.76 11.23
C ASN A 578 17.11 -4.44 11.76
N VAL A 579 18.15 -4.83 11.02
CA VAL A 579 19.55 -4.68 11.44
C VAL A 579 19.90 -3.21 11.70
N LEU A 580 19.49 -2.30 10.79
CA LEU A 580 19.76 -0.87 10.96
C LEU A 580 18.96 -0.26 12.10
N GLY A 581 17.67 -0.64 12.24
CA GLY A 581 16.84 -0.15 13.35
C GLY A 581 17.45 -0.47 14.71
N ASN A 582 17.91 -1.70 14.91
CA ASN A 582 18.59 -2.11 16.15
C ASN A 582 19.91 -1.36 16.39
N PHE A 583 20.66 -1.10 15.33
CA PHE A 583 21.92 -0.33 15.42
C PHE A 583 21.68 1.11 15.88
N LEU A 584 20.69 1.78 15.28
CA LEU A 584 20.31 3.15 15.66
C LEU A 584 19.75 3.20 17.09
N LEU A 585 18.91 2.23 17.45
CA LEU A 585 18.38 2.11 18.80
C LEU A 585 19.50 1.96 19.84
N ASN A 586 20.52 1.13 19.54
CA ASN A 586 21.68 0.95 20.43
C ASN A 586 22.51 2.23 20.55
N MET A 587 22.50 3.10 19.54
CA MET A 587 23.15 4.42 19.60
C MET A 587 22.32 5.48 20.33
N GLY A 588 21.07 5.17 20.70
CA GLY A 588 20.21 6.06 21.45
C GLY A 588 19.20 6.84 20.63
N ASN A 589 18.89 6.39 19.39
CA ASN A 589 17.77 6.91 18.64
C ASN A 589 16.44 6.41 19.19
N ASN A 590 15.38 7.10 18.87
CA ASN A 590 14.03 6.72 19.23
C ASN A 590 13.69 5.30 18.72
N ASP A 591 13.07 4.51 19.59
CA ASP A 591 12.49 3.22 19.20
C ASP A 591 11.22 3.42 18.38
N ASN A 592 11.39 3.95 17.18
CA ASN A 592 10.34 3.94 16.20
C ASN A 592 10.36 2.58 15.47
N ARG A 593 9.83 1.55 16.10
CA ARG A 593 9.83 0.13 15.65
C ARG A 593 9.41 -0.08 14.19
N LEU A 594 9.05 0.99 13.47
CA LEU A 594 8.57 0.92 12.10
C LEU A 594 9.64 1.29 11.06
N TYR A 595 10.59 2.19 11.38
CA TYR A 595 11.58 2.70 10.41
C TYR A 595 12.78 3.36 11.09
N PRO A 596 13.96 3.41 10.43
CA PRO A 596 15.09 4.20 10.91
C PRO A 596 14.74 5.69 10.87
N GLU A 597 14.98 6.38 11.95
CA GLU A 597 14.75 7.81 12.08
C GLU A 597 16.00 8.48 12.65
N TYR A 598 16.49 9.51 11.99
CA TYR A 598 17.50 10.41 12.52
C TYR A 598 16.83 11.32 13.53
N ASP A 599 17.41 11.43 14.70
CA ASP A 599 16.85 12.15 15.81
C ASP A 599 17.57 13.50 16.02
N PRO A 600 16.87 14.62 16.19
CA PRO A 600 17.47 15.91 16.53
C PRO A 600 18.36 15.92 17.79
N GLY A 601 18.17 14.95 18.70
CA GLY A 601 19.00 14.76 19.89
C GLY A 601 20.28 13.96 19.68
N ASN A 602 20.61 13.58 18.45
CA ASN A 602 21.80 12.78 18.16
C ASN A 602 23.09 13.47 18.62
N THR A 603 24.03 12.67 19.13
CA THR A 603 25.37 13.14 19.51
C THR A 603 26.24 13.35 18.27
N ALA A 604 27.23 14.22 18.32
CA ALA A 604 28.19 14.37 17.23
C ALA A 604 29.04 13.09 17.03
N ALA A 605 29.25 12.29 18.07
CA ALA A 605 29.83 10.95 17.96
C ALA A 605 28.99 10.02 17.09
N GLN A 606 27.68 10.08 17.22
CA GLN A 606 26.76 9.30 16.39
C GLN A 606 26.78 9.78 14.94
N ASP A 607 26.71 11.08 14.69
CA ASP A 607 26.81 11.64 13.34
C ASP A 607 28.11 11.23 12.66
N MET A 608 29.23 11.26 13.43
CA MET A 608 30.53 10.78 12.99
C MET A 608 30.46 9.31 12.55
N ILE A 609 29.90 8.42 13.38
CA ILE A 609 29.79 6.98 13.08
C ILE A 609 28.93 6.75 11.84
N LEU A 610 27.83 7.50 11.68
CA LEU A 610 26.91 7.42 10.54
C LEU A 610 27.46 8.06 9.25
N GLY A 611 28.58 8.80 9.32
CA GLY A 611 29.19 9.49 8.19
C GLY A 611 28.35 10.68 7.69
N ILE A 612 27.61 11.33 8.60
CA ILE A 612 26.81 12.52 8.30
C ILE A 612 27.74 13.72 8.29
N ARG A 613 27.88 14.33 7.12
CA ARG A 613 28.73 15.49 6.94
C ARG A 613 27.98 16.80 6.98
N TYR A 614 26.77 16.84 6.48
CA TYR A 614 25.94 18.04 6.45
C TYR A 614 24.61 17.80 7.17
N LEU A 615 24.24 18.77 7.97
CA LEU A 615 22.92 18.85 8.62
C LEU A 615 22.20 20.10 8.15
N TYR A 616 20.93 19.96 7.76
CA TYR A 616 20.10 21.10 7.43
C TYR A 616 18.88 21.21 8.35
N ASP A 617 18.41 22.44 8.52
CA ASP A 617 17.24 22.78 9.31
C ASP A 617 16.31 23.75 8.54
N GLN A 618 15.50 24.52 9.27
CA GLN A 618 14.62 25.53 8.69
C GLN A 618 15.38 26.75 8.14
N ASP A 619 16.53 27.08 8.73
CA ASP A 619 17.29 28.31 8.48
C ASP A 619 18.42 28.12 7.47
N GLY A 620 18.89 26.89 7.25
CA GLY A 620 19.97 26.61 6.31
C GLY A 620 20.65 25.28 6.55
N TYR A 621 21.95 25.21 6.39
CA TYR A 621 22.75 24.01 6.67
C TYR A 621 24.09 24.36 7.33
N HIS A 622 24.66 23.37 8.00
CA HIS A 622 26.03 23.44 8.55
C HIS A 622 26.78 22.14 8.32
N GLU A 623 28.10 22.23 8.27
CA GLU A 623 28.98 21.08 8.17
C GLU A 623 29.33 20.56 9.57
N SER A 624 29.23 19.25 9.77
CA SER A 624 29.67 18.59 11.01
C SER A 624 31.18 18.78 11.22
N PHE A 625 31.60 19.19 12.43
CA PHE A 625 33.00 19.42 12.77
C PHE A 625 33.85 18.13 12.85
N ALA A 626 33.19 16.96 12.86
CA ALA A 626 33.83 15.67 13.12
C ALA A 626 33.32 14.53 12.21
N ALA A 627 32.82 14.81 11.01
CA ALA A 627 32.30 13.79 10.12
C ALA A 627 33.38 12.80 9.66
N LEU A 628 33.08 11.49 9.68
CA LEU A 628 33.88 10.47 9.02
C LEU A 628 33.46 10.30 7.56
N PRO A 629 34.39 9.94 6.67
CA PRO A 629 34.04 9.50 5.32
C PRO A 629 33.19 8.22 5.35
N VAL A 630 32.42 7.97 4.29
CA VAL A 630 31.64 6.71 4.18
C VAL A 630 32.53 5.51 3.91
N PHE A 631 33.68 5.74 3.26
CA PHE A 631 34.71 4.72 2.95
C PHE A 631 36.10 5.20 3.37
N TYR A 632 36.69 4.50 4.32
CA TYR A 632 38.02 4.90 4.86
C TYR A 632 38.80 3.72 5.46
N MET A 633 40.11 3.87 5.53
CA MET A 633 41.01 2.89 6.18
C MET A 633 41.20 3.21 7.65
N THR A 634 41.15 2.16 8.46
CA THR A 634 41.60 2.22 9.87
C THR A 634 43.05 1.85 9.97
N GLY A 635 43.81 2.46 10.93
CA GLY A 635 45.20 2.09 11.22
C GLY A 635 45.35 0.76 11.98
N ALA A 636 44.24 0.08 12.28
CA ALA A 636 44.24 -1.17 13.01
C ALA A 636 43.24 -2.17 12.39
N SER A 637 43.47 -3.46 12.59
CA SER A 637 42.51 -4.48 12.17
C SER A 637 41.30 -4.48 13.10
N VAL A 638 40.12 -4.10 12.58
CA VAL A 638 38.86 -4.15 13.30
C VAL A 638 38.32 -5.60 13.31
N LYS A 639 38.00 -6.11 14.47
CA LYS A 639 37.49 -7.49 14.60
C LYS A 639 36.11 -7.62 13.96
N ALA A 640 35.90 -8.75 13.27
CA ALA A 640 34.58 -9.12 12.79
C ALA A 640 33.62 -9.36 13.95
N THR A 641 32.41 -8.82 13.86
CA THR A 641 31.31 -9.12 14.77
C THR A 641 30.28 -9.94 14.00
N GLN A 642 29.61 -10.88 14.68
CA GLN A 642 28.52 -11.57 14.00
C GLN A 642 27.37 -10.56 13.71
N ALA A 643 26.85 -10.54 12.51
CA ALA A 643 25.59 -9.87 12.21
C ALA A 643 24.52 -10.44 13.14
N ASN A 644 23.84 -9.62 13.90
CA ASN A 644 22.86 -9.97 14.95
C ASN A 644 23.42 -10.29 16.34
N THR A 645 24.67 -10.02 16.66
CA THR A 645 25.09 -10.15 18.06
C THR A 645 24.75 -8.90 18.87
N GLU A 646 23.82 -9.06 19.78
CA GLU A 646 23.52 -8.26 20.96
C GLU A 646 24.75 -7.95 21.85
N SER A 647 25.95 -8.32 21.44
CA SER A 647 27.03 -8.61 22.37
C SER A 647 28.24 -7.70 22.35
N ILE A 648 28.19 -6.48 21.88
CA ILE A 648 29.31 -5.55 22.22
C ILE A 648 29.21 -5.16 23.71
N LEU A 649 28.06 -5.31 24.35
CA LEU A 649 27.82 -4.93 25.75
C LEU A 649 27.05 -5.94 26.61
N SER A 650 26.90 -7.19 26.20
CA SER A 650 26.18 -8.19 27.01
C SER A 650 27.10 -8.85 28.05
N SER A 651 27.63 -8.10 29.02
CA SER A 651 28.14 -8.77 30.22
C SER A 651 27.11 -8.90 31.34
N ASP A 652 25.95 -8.25 31.30
CA ASP A 652 25.12 -8.16 32.50
C ASP A 652 23.59 -8.18 32.30
N SER A 653 22.99 -8.71 31.19
CA SER A 653 21.54 -8.93 31.23
C SER A 653 21.06 -10.02 30.29
N GLU A 654 20.23 -10.90 30.83
CA GLU A 654 19.34 -11.81 30.09
C GLU A 654 18.33 -10.99 29.29
N ALA A 655 18.72 -10.54 28.10
CA ALA A 655 17.80 -9.93 27.19
C ALA A 655 17.11 -10.99 26.35
N SER A 656 15.83 -11.20 26.60
CA SER A 656 14.95 -11.99 25.75
C SER A 656 14.78 -11.31 24.39
N ALA A 657 14.85 -12.09 23.31
CA ALA A 657 14.61 -11.68 21.93
C ALA A 657 13.35 -10.80 21.82
N GLY A 658 13.48 -9.67 21.12
CA GLY A 658 12.34 -8.78 20.75
C GLY A 658 12.06 -7.65 21.74
N ARG A 659 12.93 -7.33 22.72
CA ARG A 659 12.71 -6.20 23.64
C ARG A 659 13.70 -5.08 23.45
N ALA A 660 13.22 -3.86 23.73
CA ALA A 660 13.97 -2.63 23.65
C ALA A 660 15.36 -2.71 24.30
N PHE A 661 16.36 -2.10 23.66
CA PHE A 661 17.71 -2.00 24.16
C PHE A 661 17.75 -1.36 25.56
N ASN A 662 18.36 -2.04 26.50
CA ASN A 662 18.53 -1.59 27.88
C ASN A 662 19.99 -1.16 28.17
N GLY A 663 20.80 -0.92 27.13
CA GLY A 663 22.19 -0.53 27.25
C GLY A 663 22.42 0.95 27.45
N ASN A 664 23.68 1.31 27.58
CA ASN A 664 24.16 2.70 27.64
C ASN A 664 24.60 3.16 26.23
N PRO A 665 23.87 4.05 25.54
CA PRO A 665 24.17 4.45 24.18
C PRO A 665 25.54 5.15 24.06
N PHE A 666 25.95 5.92 25.08
CA PHE A 666 27.24 6.59 25.09
C PHE A 666 28.43 5.63 25.16
N LYS A 667 28.29 4.54 25.93
CA LYS A 667 29.28 3.44 25.96
C LYS A 667 29.32 2.69 24.64
N TYR A 668 28.16 2.49 23.99
CA TYR A 668 28.08 1.81 22.71
C TYR A 668 28.79 2.62 21.61
N GLN A 669 28.52 3.92 21.49
CA GLN A 669 29.21 4.83 20.58
C GLN A 669 30.71 4.90 20.84
N SER A 670 31.14 5.04 22.12
CA SER A 670 32.56 5.01 22.51
C SER A 670 33.25 3.71 22.10
N ALA A 671 32.61 2.55 22.30
CA ALA A 671 33.16 1.26 21.93
C ALA A 671 33.39 1.12 20.42
N ILE A 672 32.48 1.66 19.59
CA ILE A 672 32.65 1.70 18.13
C ILE A 672 33.88 2.55 17.78
N LEU A 673 33.95 3.77 18.29
CA LEU A 673 35.06 4.69 17.99
C LEU A 673 36.40 4.15 18.48
N SER A 674 36.44 3.56 19.68
CA SER A 674 37.67 2.89 20.19
C SER A 674 38.08 1.71 19.29
N SER A 675 37.12 0.94 18.75
CA SER A 675 37.42 -0.16 17.83
C SER A 675 37.99 0.34 16.49
N LEU A 676 37.50 1.50 16.01
CA LEU A 676 37.99 2.11 14.76
C LEU A 676 39.36 2.71 14.88
N THR A 677 39.71 3.30 16.02
CA THR A 677 41.00 3.95 16.26
C THR A 677 42.04 2.99 16.82
N GLY A 678 41.62 1.89 17.45
CA GLY A 678 42.48 0.98 18.21
C GLY A 678 42.93 1.56 19.55
N THR A 679 42.37 2.67 20.00
CA THR A 679 42.67 3.39 21.24
C THR A 679 41.41 3.59 22.07
N ASP A 680 41.55 3.61 23.39
CA ASP A 680 40.47 3.87 24.32
C ASP A 680 40.43 5.38 24.65
N GLU A 681 39.72 6.14 23.82
CA GLU A 681 39.60 7.59 23.95
C GLU A 681 38.31 7.94 24.76
N GLU A 682 38.44 8.92 25.65
CA GLU A 682 37.30 9.42 26.43
C GLU A 682 36.42 10.36 25.56
N VAL A 683 35.44 9.77 24.88
CA VAL A 683 34.48 10.51 24.02
C VAL A 683 33.44 11.22 24.84
N PHE A 684 32.98 10.60 25.92
CA PHE A 684 31.99 11.16 26.84
C PHE A 684 32.48 11.14 28.27
N THR A 685 32.29 12.29 28.97
CA THR A 685 32.59 12.40 30.39
C THR A 685 31.29 12.42 31.20
N GLU A 686 31.12 11.54 32.18
CA GLU A 686 29.90 11.50 33.02
C GLU A 686 29.74 12.79 33.79
N ALA A 687 28.54 13.38 33.77
CA ALA A 687 28.16 14.52 34.56
C ALA A 687 27.64 14.05 35.96
N LYS A 688 27.95 14.83 37.00
CA LYS A 688 27.33 14.59 38.30
C LYS A 688 25.89 15.03 38.28
N HIS A 689 24.99 14.25 38.85
CA HIS A 689 23.62 14.61 39.00
C HIS A 689 23.09 14.22 40.39
N GLU A 690 22.21 15.06 40.92
CA GLU A 690 21.53 14.84 42.19
C GLU A 690 20.02 15.00 41.97
N CYS A 691 19.24 14.04 42.44
CA CYS A 691 17.79 14.13 42.40
C CYS A 691 17.27 14.81 43.66
N ALA A 692 16.39 15.78 43.52
CA ALA A 692 15.74 16.46 44.64
C ALA A 692 14.76 15.50 45.36
N ASP A 693 14.28 15.95 46.55
CA ASP A 693 13.33 15.16 47.36
C ASP A 693 11.97 14.86 46.65
N ASP A 694 11.65 15.60 45.59
CA ASP A 694 10.46 15.40 44.76
C ASP A 694 10.57 14.14 43.87
N GLY A 695 11.77 13.58 43.73
CA GLY A 695 12.02 12.41 42.86
C GLY A 695 11.97 12.70 41.35
N GLU A 696 11.81 13.96 40.95
CA GLU A 696 11.58 14.38 39.56
C GLU A 696 12.61 15.40 39.08
N THR A 697 13.13 16.24 39.99
CA THR A 697 14.02 17.34 39.64
C THR A 697 15.48 16.95 39.82
N TYR A 698 16.25 16.97 38.73
CA TYR A 698 17.66 16.64 38.69
C TYR A 698 18.51 17.91 38.56
N THR A 699 19.44 18.12 39.47
CA THR A 699 20.51 19.13 39.35
C THR A 699 21.73 18.45 38.74
N ILE A 700 22.11 18.86 37.54
CA ILE A 700 23.15 18.25 36.71
C ILE A 700 24.35 19.18 36.69
N THR A 701 25.53 18.67 37.04
CA THR A 701 26.81 19.44 37.05
C THR A 701 27.82 18.80 36.12
N PRO A 702 28.04 19.40 34.92
CA PRO A 702 29.04 18.93 33.96
C PRO A 702 30.44 18.88 34.56
N GLN A 703 31.22 17.82 34.26
CA GLN A 703 32.60 17.66 34.73
C GLN A 703 33.64 18.13 33.68
N SER A 704 33.19 18.41 32.47
CA SER A 704 33.94 19.00 31.35
C SER A 704 33.07 20.00 30.59
N ASP A 705 33.67 20.88 29.78
CA ASP A 705 32.94 21.73 28.84
C ASP A 705 32.58 20.91 27.58
N GLY A 706 31.39 21.12 27.01
CA GLY A 706 30.91 20.48 25.79
C GLY A 706 29.38 20.33 25.77
N GLU A 707 28.84 19.72 24.72
CA GLU A 707 27.40 19.45 24.64
C GLU A 707 26.98 18.44 25.69
N LEU A 708 25.88 18.70 26.36
CA LEU A 708 25.35 17.91 27.46
C LEU A 708 24.18 17.05 26.98
N TYR A 709 24.30 15.75 27.13
CA TYR A 709 23.27 14.81 26.71
C TYR A 709 22.70 14.04 27.89
N PHE A 710 21.40 13.79 27.79
CA PHE A 710 20.62 13.00 28.75
C PHE A 710 20.05 11.75 28.08
N TYR A 711 19.99 10.66 28.83
CA TYR A 711 19.32 9.41 28.43
C TYR A 711 18.73 8.71 29.64
N LEU A 712 17.51 8.19 29.50
CA LEU A 712 16.84 7.44 30.56
C LEU A 712 16.93 5.96 30.28
N GLN A 713 17.90 5.28 30.91
CA GLN A 713 18.18 3.85 30.73
C GLN A 713 17.20 3.01 31.54
N GLY A 714 16.69 1.93 30.96
CA GLY A 714 15.99 0.88 31.70
C GLY A 714 14.48 1.04 31.83
N ILE A 715 13.85 1.97 31.11
CA ILE A 715 12.39 1.98 30.98
C ILE A 715 11.99 0.83 30.06
N LEU A 716 11.41 -0.21 30.65
CA LEU A 716 10.92 -1.41 29.95
C LEU A 716 9.40 -1.42 29.76
N ASP A 717 8.70 -0.48 30.38
CA ASP A 717 7.24 -0.50 30.46
C ASP A 717 6.63 0.54 29.52
N ASP A 718 5.90 0.08 28.51
CA ASP A 718 5.22 0.90 27.50
C ASP A 718 4.00 1.67 28.09
N THR A 719 3.86 1.74 29.40
CA THR A 719 2.68 2.32 30.06
C THR A 719 2.93 3.67 30.74
N GLN A 720 4.16 4.17 30.78
CA GLN A 720 4.46 5.46 31.42
C GLN A 720 4.46 6.60 30.41
N ASP A 721 3.62 7.60 30.64
CA ASP A 721 3.69 8.91 29.99
C ASP A 721 4.64 9.81 30.81
N ILE A 722 5.61 10.45 30.17
CA ILE A 722 6.65 11.27 30.79
C ILE A 722 6.67 12.65 30.16
N THR A 723 6.83 13.70 30.99
CA THR A 723 7.11 15.06 30.55
C THR A 723 8.52 15.46 30.97
N LEU A 724 9.37 15.81 30.03
CA LEU A 724 10.66 16.43 30.28
C LEU A 724 10.51 17.94 30.29
N THR A 725 11.10 18.63 31.29
CA THR A 725 11.27 20.07 31.27
C THR A 725 12.76 20.36 31.20
N PHE A 726 13.19 20.92 30.07
CA PHE A 726 14.60 21.24 29.81
C PHE A 726 15.09 22.45 30.57
N PRO A 727 16.41 22.70 30.65
CA PRO A 727 16.99 23.81 31.36
C PRO A 727 16.48 25.21 30.95
N GLY A 728 16.05 25.38 29.71
CA GLY A 728 15.44 26.62 29.22
C GLY A 728 13.94 26.80 29.52
N GLY A 729 13.32 25.80 30.19
CA GLY A 729 11.89 25.80 30.50
C GLY A 729 11.01 25.25 29.38
N GLU A 730 11.59 24.81 28.27
CA GLU A 730 10.88 24.05 27.22
C GLU A 730 10.43 22.69 27.77
N THR A 731 9.28 22.21 27.32
CA THR A 731 8.73 20.93 27.73
C THR A 731 8.49 20.03 26.52
N LYS A 732 8.80 18.72 26.64
CA LYS A 732 8.52 17.69 25.65
C LYS A 732 7.78 16.54 26.33
N GLU A 733 6.64 16.16 25.78
CA GLU A 733 5.80 15.08 26.28
C GLU A 733 6.05 13.79 25.49
N TYR A 734 6.20 12.69 26.21
CA TYR A 734 6.38 11.35 25.66
C TYR A 734 5.26 10.47 26.17
N GLY A 735 4.42 9.97 25.24
CA GLY A 735 3.39 8.98 25.54
C GLY A 735 3.90 7.55 25.39
N ASN A 736 3.39 6.64 26.25
CA ASN A 736 3.70 5.21 26.19
C ASN A 736 5.21 4.90 26.29
N ALA A 737 5.94 5.59 27.15
CA ALA A 737 7.36 5.37 27.44
C ALA A 737 8.32 5.44 26.23
N SER A 738 8.00 6.21 25.23
CA SER A 738 8.87 6.42 24.05
C SER A 738 10.05 7.37 24.31
N CYS A 739 10.33 7.78 25.56
CA CYS A 739 11.54 8.53 25.92
C CYS A 739 12.79 7.61 25.97
N LYS A 740 13.02 6.86 24.88
CA LYS A 740 14.20 5.99 24.72
C LYS A 740 15.23 6.58 23.78
N GLU A 741 15.18 7.89 23.60
CA GLU A 741 16.11 8.63 22.76
C GLU A 741 17.06 9.49 23.60
N VAL A 742 18.26 9.73 23.07
CA VAL A 742 19.18 10.70 23.62
C VAL A 742 18.58 12.09 23.48
N GLN A 743 18.65 12.91 24.53
CA GLN A 743 18.16 14.27 24.56
C GLN A 743 19.34 15.23 24.68
N ASP A 744 19.39 16.22 23.80
CA ASP A 744 20.34 17.32 23.89
C ASP A 744 19.83 18.34 24.93
N LEU A 745 20.65 18.63 25.94
CA LEU A 745 20.38 19.60 26.98
C LEU A 745 21.07 20.94 26.71
N GLY A 746 21.82 21.06 25.63
CA GLY A 746 22.59 22.21 25.23
C GLY A 746 24.02 22.25 25.78
N GLU A 747 24.72 23.36 25.57
CA GLU A 747 26.13 23.52 25.96
C GLU A 747 26.32 23.51 27.48
N GLY A 748 27.00 22.51 28.00
CA GLY A 748 27.37 22.36 29.39
C GLY A 748 28.75 22.98 29.67
N ARG A 749 28.87 23.73 30.78
CA ARG A 749 30.13 24.27 31.25
C ARG A 749 30.56 23.60 32.55
N LYS A 750 31.83 23.26 32.66
CA LYS A 750 32.39 22.57 33.81
C LYS A 750 32.06 23.30 35.10
N GLY A 751 31.34 22.62 36.00
CA GLY A 751 30.97 23.13 37.32
C GLY A 751 29.74 24.07 37.36
N GLU A 752 29.16 24.45 36.21
CA GLU A 752 27.92 25.20 36.12
C GLU A 752 26.73 24.22 36.08
N SER A 753 25.90 24.24 37.13
CA SER A 753 24.77 23.33 37.25
C SER A 753 23.58 23.77 36.39
N VAL A 754 22.91 22.82 35.70
CA VAL A 754 21.64 23.00 35.03
C VAL A 754 20.57 22.13 35.68
N THR A 755 19.29 22.45 35.50
CA THR A 755 18.19 21.71 36.10
C THR A 755 17.37 21.04 34.99
N LEU A 756 17.13 19.74 35.13
CA LEU A 756 16.23 18.94 34.29
C LEU A 756 15.12 18.40 35.20
N ARG A 757 13.87 18.52 34.77
CA ARG A 757 12.76 17.84 35.45
C ARG A 757 12.24 16.70 34.57
N VAL A 758 12.08 15.52 35.18
CA VAL A 758 11.54 14.32 34.55
C VAL A 758 10.28 13.94 35.31
N HIS A 759 9.13 14.39 34.80
CA HIS A 759 7.84 14.20 35.47
C HIS A 759 7.08 13.00 34.86
N SER A 760 6.57 12.10 35.73
CA SER A 760 5.66 11.03 35.29
C SER A 760 4.23 11.58 35.22
N ASN A 761 3.57 11.45 34.09
CA ASN A 761 2.17 11.80 33.90
C ASN A 761 1.20 10.74 34.46
N THR A 762 1.74 9.70 35.11
CA THR A 762 1.00 8.63 35.80
C THR A 762 1.19 8.71 37.30
N ASP A 763 0.41 8.00 38.10
CA ASP A 763 0.55 7.94 39.58
C ASP A 763 1.81 7.17 40.04
N GLU A 764 2.59 6.59 39.08
CA GLU A 764 3.82 5.84 39.39
C GLU A 764 5.07 6.71 39.16
N PRO A 765 6.12 6.57 40.01
CA PRO A 765 7.37 7.33 39.81
C PRO A 765 8.06 6.90 38.52
N VAL A 766 8.85 7.83 37.96
CA VAL A 766 9.67 7.51 36.77
C VAL A 766 10.59 6.35 37.07
N ARG A 767 10.55 5.33 36.23
CA ARG A 767 11.42 4.15 36.32
C ARG A 767 12.58 4.31 35.37
N GLY A 768 13.76 4.02 35.79
CA GLY A 768 14.98 4.03 34.99
C GLY A 768 16.18 4.67 35.68
N THR A 769 17.33 4.50 35.07
CA THR A 769 18.57 5.14 35.53
C THR A 769 18.85 6.36 34.64
N VAL A 770 18.98 7.51 35.25
CA VAL A 770 19.38 8.75 34.58
C VAL A 770 20.86 8.64 34.20
N LEU A 771 21.15 8.78 32.93
CA LEU A 771 22.49 8.93 32.40
C LEU A 771 22.64 10.33 31.86
N VAL A 772 23.69 11.03 32.27
CA VAL A 772 24.04 12.36 31.77
C VAL A 772 25.53 12.42 31.48
N VAL A 773 25.85 12.88 30.28
CA VAL A 773 27.26 12.96 29.86
C VAL A 773 27.50 14.30 29.17
N THR A 774 28.76 14.74 29.21
CA THR A 774 29.28 15.82 28.37
C THR A 774 30.12 15.22 27.25
N GLU A 775 29.88 15.60 26.00
CA GLU A 775 30.63 15.15 24.84
C GLU A 775 31.95 15.89 24.69
N ASN A 776 33.04 15.15 24.45
CA ASN A 776 34.38 15.73 24.31
C ASN A 776 34.70 16.04 22.84
N ARG A 777 34.37 17.27 22.40
CA ARG A 777 34.59 17.76 21.03
C ARG A 777 36.06 17.66 20.58
N ASN A 778 37.04 17.86 21.47
CA ASN A 778 38.44 17.76 21.13
C ASN A 778 38.83 16.32 20.82
N THR A 779 38.33 15.37 21.58
CA THR A 779 38.58 13.94 21.31
C THR A 779 37.94 13.53 19.98
N LEU A 780 36.71 13.91 19.72
CA LEU A 780 36.04 13.62 18.44
C LEU A 780 36.80 14.21 17.26
N LYS A 781 37.27 15.46 17.37
CA LYS A 781 38.07 16.10 16.30
C LYS A 781 39.38 15.36 16.04
N LYS A 782 40.08 14.91 17.06
CA LYS A 782 41.31 14.09 16.90
C LYS A 782 41.00 12.77 16.17
N ILE A 783 39.90 12.10 16.54
CA ILE A 783 39.48 10.86 15.90
C ILE A 783 39.14 11.14 14.41
N ALA A 784 38.37 12.17 14.14
CA ALA A 784 38.01 12.58 12.78
C ALA A 784 39.25 12.90 11.94
N ASP A 785 40.15 13.72 12.45
CA ASP A 785 41.41 14.10 11.76
C ASP A 785 42.28 12.86 11.46
N SER A 786 42.32 11.89 12.40
CA SER A 786 43.09 10.65 12.23
C SER A 786 42.53 9.72 11.15
N LEU A 787 41.20 9.53 11.11
CA LEU A 787 40.55 8.60 10.19
C LEU A 787 40.26 9.22 8.82
N SER A 788 39.93 10.53 8.77
CA SER A 788 39.62 11.22 7.51
C SER A 788 40.82 11.36 6.60
N GLY A 789 42.06 11.37 7.17
CA GLY A 789 43.30 11.33 6.39
C GLY A 789 43.49 10.09 5.52
N ASN A 790 42.75 9.02 5.82
CA ASN A 790 42.75 7.74 5.12
C ASN A 790 41.48 7.49 4.31
N ALA A 791 40.77 8.55 3.92
CA ALA A 791 39.58 8.46 3.09
C ALA A 791 39.89 7.87 1.71
N CYS A 792 39.03 6.99 1.20
CA CYS A 792 39.11 6.53 -0.17
C CYS A 792 38.59 7.59 -1.14
N ALA A 793 39.23 7.70 -2.31
CA ALA A 793 38.58 8.39 -3.42
C ALA A 793 37.46 7.50 -3.99
N VAL A 794 36.29 8.07 -4.18
CA VAL A 794 35.07 7.34 -4.54
C VAL A 794 34.57 7.79 -5.89
N THR A 795 34.30 6.85 -6.79
CA THR A 795 33.54 7.06 -8.01
C THR A 795 32.28 6.23 -7.93
N GLU A 796 31.13 6.90 -7.81
CA GLU A 796 29.83 6.27 -7.91
C GLU A 796 29.46 6.11 -9.38
N VAL A 797 29.59 4.89 -9.91
CA VAL A 797 29.19 4.55 -11.29
C VAL A 797 27.66 4.48 -11.36
N LYS A 798 27.07 3.85 -10.34
CA LYS A 798 25.63 3.80 -10.02
C LYS A 798 25.48 3.65 -8.52
N SER A 799 24.28 3.88 -8.01
CA SER A 799 23.96 3.62 -6.60
C SER A 799 24.19 2.15 -6.17
N SER A 800 24.26 1.23 -7.14
CA SER A 800 24.61 -0.19 -6.97
C SER A 800 26.04 -0.56 -7.37
N GLU A 801 26.91 0.39 -7.78
CA GLU A 801 28.26 0.08 -8.30
C GLU A 801 29.25 1.21 -7.99
N PHE A 802 30.30 0.88 -7.25
CA PHE A 802 31.33 1.84 -6.78
C PHE A 802 32.73 1.39 -7.18
N GLU A 803 33.57 2.36 -7.52
CA GLU A 803 35.01 2.22 -7.66
C GLU A 803 35.66 3.04 -6.55
N LEU A 804 36.49 2.39 -5.72
CA LEU A 804 37.17 3.04 -4.61
C LEU A 804 38.69 2.92 -4.83
N SER A 805 39.41 4.05 -4.75
CA SER A 805 40.88 4.06 -4.72
C SER A 805 41.32 4.24 -3.28
N VAL A 806 41.93 3.20 -2.70
CA VAL A 806 42.49 3.23 -1.35
C VAL A 806 43.82 3.98 -1.37
N PRO A 807 44.05 4.97 -0.49
CA PRO A 807 45.31 5.70 -0.46
C PRO A 807 46.48 4.79 -0.07
N ASP A 808 47.75 5.25 -0.33
CA ASP A 808 48.96 4.51 0.07
C ASP A 808 49.05 4.37 1.59
N ILE A 809 48.63 3.21 2.10
CA ILE A 809 48.64 2.88 3.52
C ILE A 809 49.97 2.21 3.93
N LYS A 810 50.48 2.59 5.09
CA LYS A 810 51.79 2.13 5.58
C LYS A 810 51.77 0.83 6.36
N GLU A 811 50.60 0.47 6.86
CA GLU A 811 50.33 -0.74 7.66
C GLU A 811 49.00 -1.37 7.24
N SER A 812 48.95 -2.68 7.27
CA SER A 812 47.68 -3.43 6.99
C SER A 812 46.61 -3.03 7.99
N GLY A 813 45.41 -2.83 7.50
CA GLY A 813 44.27 -2.41 8.31
C GLY A 813 42.92 -2.92 7.78
N THR A 814 41.85 -2.35 8.29
CA THR A 814 40.53 -2.65 7.80
C THR A 814 39.98 -1.46 7.00
N LEU A 815 39.60 -1.70 5.75
CA LEU A 815 38.78 -0.78 4.99
C LEU A 815 37.35 -0.85 5.52
N VAL A 816 36.88 0.23 6.12
CA VAL A 816 35.51 0.37 6.59
C VAL A 816 34.65 0.86 5.43
N LEU A 817 33.60 0.09 5.16
CA LEU A 817 32.54 0.44 4.24
C LEU A 817 31.31 0.70 5.12
N ALA A 818 31.00 1.97 5.40
CA ALA A 818 29.88 2.34 6.27
C ALA A 818 28.53 2.15 5.57
N LEU A 819 28.33 0.96 5.01
CA LEU A 819 27.12 0.46 4.36
C LEU A 819 26.58 -0.76 5.10
N PRO A 820 25.26 -1.00 5.13
CA PRO A 820 24.70 -2.21 5.72
C PRO A 820 25.30 -3.50 5.12
N TYR A 821 25.69 -4.42 6.00
CA TYR A 821 26.27 -5.69 5.60
C TYR A 821 25.28 -6.53 4.78
N ASP A 822 25.68 -6.82 3.54
CA ASP A 822 24.93 -7.71 2.66
C ASP A 822 25.87 -8.55 1.77
N THR A 823 25.68 -9.87 1.79
CA THR A 823 26.47 -10.82 0.98
C THR A 823 26.19 -10.73 -0.52
N ALA A 824 25.19 -9.97 -0.93
CA ALA A 824 24.86 -9.72 -2.33
C ALA A 824 25.85 -8.74 -3.00
N TRP A 825 26.68 -8.02 -2.24
CA TRP A 825 27.77 -7.26 -2.77
C TRP A 825 28.87 -8.18 -3.32
N GLN A 826 29.21 -8.01 -4.58
CA GLN A 826 30.38 -8.62 -5.21
C GLN A 826 31.50 -7.62 -5.15
N ILE A 827 32.54 -7.94 -4.36
CA ILE A 827 33.64 -7.03 -4.10
C ILE A 827 34.92 -7.65 -4.63
N THR A 828 35.73 -6.87 -5.35
CA THR A 828 37.07 -7.24 -5.77
C THR A 828 38.07 -6.19 -5.29
N VAL A 829 39.25 -6.66 -4.84
CA VAL A 829 40.40 -5.82 -4.49
C VAL A 829 41.50 -6.20 -5.48
N ASP A 830 41.98 -5.23 -6.26
CA ASP A 830 42.96 -5.43 -7.32
C ASP A 830 42.59 -6.55 -8.32
N GLY A 831 41.28 -6.71 -8.55
CA GLY A 831 40.71 -7.73 -9.43
C GLY A 831 40.48 -9.10 -8.79
N GLU A 832 40.93 -9.34 -7.56
CA GLU A 832 40.68 -10.57 -6.83
C GLU A 832 39.41 -10.46 -5.98
N ARG A 833 38.54 -11.47 -6.00
CA ARG A 833 37.28 -11.48 -5.22
C ARG A 833 37.58 -11.61 -3.73
N VAL A 834 36.97 -10.73 -2.94
CA VAL A 834 37.06 -10.71 -1.48
C VAL A 834 35.65 -10.72 -0.89
N GLU A 835 35.45 -11.48 0.19
CA GLU A 835 34.21 -11.49 0.94
C GLU A 835 34.27 -10.50 2.10
N PRO A 836 33.29 -9.61 2.26
CA PRO A 836 33.27 -8.66 3.37
C PRO A 836 32.99 -9.35 4.71
N LYS A 837 33.58 -8.82 5.77
CA LYS A 837 33.23 -9.17 7.17
C LYS A 837 32.24 -8.14 7.73
N ALA A 838 31.35 -8.58 8.62
CA ALA A 838 30.48 -7.66 9.34
C ALA A 838 31.26 -6.92 10.43
N LEU A 839 31.05 -5.60 10.52
CA LEU A 839 31.58 -4.73 11.58
C LEU A 839 30.40 -4.17 12.39
N PHE A 840 30.51 -4.21 13.72
CA PHE A 840 29.50 -3.66 14.65
C PHE A 840 28.07 -4.20 14.43
N GLY A 841 27.95 -5.35 13.77
CA GLY A 841 26.66 -5.96 13.42
C GLY A 841 25.97 -5.31 12.22
N VAL A 842 26.47 -4.20 11.66
CA VAL A 842 25.78 -3.44 10.59
C VAL A 842 26.65 -3.10 9.41
N TYR A 843 27.93 -2.69 9.60
CA TYR A 843 28.81 -2.26 8.50
C TYR A 843 29.54 -3.41 7.84
N MET A 844 30.05 -3.15 6.64
CA MET A 844 31.00 -4.05 5.97
C MET A 844 32.43 -3.60 6.21
N GLY A 845 33.36 -4.57 6.27
CA GLY A 845 34.79 -4.33 6.34
C GLY A 845 35.59 -5.29 5.50
N LEU A 846 36.69 -4.82 4.97
CA LEU A 846 37.66 -5.63 4.23
C LEU A 846 39.04 -5.52 4.87
N ASP A 847 39.74 -6.64 5.04
CA ASP A 847 41.15 -6.59 5.47
C ASP A 847 42.00 -6.28 4.26
N ILE A 848 42.74 -5.16 4.33
CA ILE A 848 43.58 -4.61 3.26
C ILE A 848 45.04 -4.62 3.72
N SER A 849 45.94 -5.07 2.85
CA SER A 849 47.40 -5.02 3.07
C SER A 849 47.95 -3.60 2.93
N GLU A 850 49.21 -3.42 3.26
CA GLU A 850 49.95 -2.18 2.98
C GLU A 850 50.02 -1.88 1.48
N GLY A 851 49.98 -0.62 1.10
CA GLY A 851 50.07 -0.14 -0.29
C GLY A 851 48.82 0.59 -0.77
N THR A 852 48.75 0.79 -2.07
CA THR A 852 47.62 1.39 -2.78
C THR A 852 46.78 0.28 -3.38
N HIS A 853 45.46 0.36 -3.28
CA HIS A 853 44.57 -0.68 -3.78
C HIS A 853 43.37 -0.07 -4.51
N GLU A 854 42.90 -0.79 -5.54
CA GLU A 854 41.65 -0.48 -6.24
C GLU A 854 40.58 -1.48 -5.84
N VAL A 855 39.44 -0.96 -5.32
CA VAL A 855 38.30 -1.78 -4.90
C VAL A 855 37.12 -1.51 -5.80
N HIS A 856 36.60 -2.56 -6.42
CA HIS A 856 35.34 -2.48 -7.18
C HIS A 856 34.26 -3.24 -6.47
N MET A 857 33.10 -2.60 -6.27
CA MET A 857 31.94 -3.12 -5.57
C MET A 857 30.73 -3.06 -6.47
N LYS A 858 29.99 -4.18 -6.58
CA LYS A 858 28.76 -4.25 -7.36
C LYS A 858 27.69 -5.05 -6.62
N TYR A 859 26.53 -4.44 -6.41
CA TYR A 859 25.37 -5.12 -5.83
C TYR A 859 24.65 -5.96 -6.87
N VAL A 860 24.43 -7.24 -6.58
CA VAL A 860 23.75 -8.18 -7.48
C VAL A 860 22.49 -8.70 -6.79
N THR A 861 21.34 -8.25 -7.25
CA THR A 861 20.04 -8.62 -6.67
C THR A 861 19.85 -10.14 -6.60
N PRO A 862 19.71 -10.74 -5.39
CA PRO A 862 19.55 -12.19 -5.22
C PRO A 862 18.33 -12.71 -5.99
N GLY A 863 18.50 -13.84 -6.69
CA GLY A 863 17.42 -14.49 -7.41
C GLY A 863 17.05 -13.87 -8.76
N LEU A 864 17.57 -12.68 -9.13
CA LEU A 864 17.19 -12.01 -10.38
C LEU A 864 17.53 -12.84 -11.63
N ALA A 865 18.76 -13.36 -11.71
CA ALA A 865 19.20 -14.21 -12.84
C ALA A 865 18.35 -15.49 -12.96
N ALA A 866 18.11 -16.19 -11.85
CA ALA A 866 17.28 -17.39 -11.82
C ALA A 866 15.82 -17.07 -12.21
N GLY A 867 15.25 -15.98 -11.72
CA GLY A 867 13.93 -15.51 -12.09
C GLY A 867 13.81 -15.18 -13.57
N CYS A 868 14.81 -14.51 -14.15
CA CYS A 868 14.88 -14.25 -15.59
C CYS A 868 14.88 -15.55 -16.42
N TRP A 869 15.68 -16.55 -16.04
CA TRP A 869 15.70 -17.85 -16.72
C TRP A 869 14.33 -18.56 -16.65
N ILE A 870 13.70 -18.61 -15.48
CA ILE A 870 12.37 -19.21 -15.30
C ILE A 870 11.35 -18.50 -16.21
N SER A 871 11.36 -17.17 -16.25
CA SER A 871 10.45 -16.39 -17.09
C SER A 871 10.69 -16.63 -18.56
N CYS A 872 11.94 -16.63 -19.04
CA CYS A 872 12.28 -16.90 -20.43
C CYS A 872 11.83 -18.30 -20.87
N ILE A 873 12.10 -19.34 -20.07
CA ILE A 873 11.66 -20.71 -20.33
C ILE A 873 10.13 -20.76 -20.41
N SER A 874 9.44 -20.09 -19.51
CA SER A 874 7.97 -20.05 -19.47
C SER A 874 7.37 -19.38 -20.72
N VAL A 875 7.99 -18.30 -21.21
CA VAL A 875 7.59 -17.66 -22.48
C VAL A 875 7.75 -18.63 -23.65
N ILE A 876 8.89 -19.37 -23.72
CA ILE A 876 9.15 -20.35 -24.78
C ILE A 876 8.12 -21.47 -24.73
N LEU A 877 7.86 -22.04 -23.55
CA LEU A 877 6.89 -23.14 -23.39
C LEU A 877 5.47 -22.70 -23.75
N LEU A 878 5.04 -21.52 -23.33
CA LEU A 878 3.71 -20.97 -23.65
C LEU A 878 3.57 -20.72 -25.16
N SER A 879 4.59 -20.14 -25.79
CA SER A 879 4.63 -19.88 -27.23
C SER A 879 4.60 -21.17 -28.02
N ALA A 880 5.40 -22.17 -27.65
CA ALA A 880 5.41 -23.49 -28.29
C ALA A 880 4.04 -24.20 -28.21
N ALA A 881 3.39 -24.16 -27.03
CA ALA A 881 2.05 -24.69 -26.82
C ALA A 881 1.00 -24.05 -27.73
N VAL A 882 1.07 -22.74 -27.95
CA VAL A 882 0.19 -21.98 -28.86
C VAL A 882 0.45 -22.37 -30.30
N LEU A 883 1.72 -22.47 -30.75
CA LEU A 883 2.10 -22.77 -32.12
C LEU A 883 1.74 -24.23 -32.50
N LEU A 884 2.04 -25.20 -31.64
CA LEU A 884 1.69 -26.61 -31.86
C LEU A 884 0.18 -26.81 -32.06
N ARG A 885 -0.63 -26.04 -31.33
CA ARG A 885 -2.09 -26.09 -31.46
C ARG A 885 -2.60 -25.42 -32.74
N ARG A 886 -1.95 -24.35 -33.22
CA ARG A 886 -2.27 -23.73 -34.52
C ARG A 886 -2.01 -24.74 -35.65
N LYS A 887 -0.88 -25.47 -35.61
CA LYS A 887 -0.53 -26.49 -36.60
C LYS A 887 -1.53 -27.66 -36.65
N LYS A 888 -2.02 -28.12 -35.47
CA LYS A 888 -3.06 -29.17 -35.40
C LYS A 888 -4.43 -28.70 -35.94
N ARG A 889 -4.75 -27.41 -35.97
CA ARG A 889 -5.99 -26.85 -36.53
C ARG A 889 -5.87 -26.60 -38.03
N GLY A 890 -4.69 -26.22 -38.53
CA GLY A 890 -4.44 -26.04 -39.98
C GLY A 890 -4.25 -27.33 -40.75
N GLY A 891 -3.81 -28.44 -40.13
CA GLY A 891 -3.66 -29.74 -40.75
C GLY A 891 -4.92 -30.61 -40.84
N GLY A 892 -6.06 -30.11 -40.38
CA GLY A 892 -7.37 -30.80 -40.47
C GLY A 892 -8.27 -30.30 -41.60
N CYS A 893 -7.75 -29.46 -42.50
CA CYS A 893 -8.41 -28.94 -43.70
C CYS A 893 -7.63 -29.24 -44.98
N ALA A 894 -6.84 -30.35 -45.00
CA ALA A 894 -6.24 -30.88 -46.22
C ALA A 894 -6.82 -32.26 -46.52
#